data_55e8b8cc56a94336917dfe0c067d04a1
#
_entry.id   55e8b8cc56a94336917dfe0c067d04a1
#
_cell.length_a   1.000
_cell.length_b   1.000
_cell.length_c   1.000
_cell.angle_alpha   90.00
_cell.angle_beta   90.00
_cell.angle_gamma   90.00
#
_symmetry.space_group_name_H-M   'P 1'
#
loop_
_entity.id
_entity.type
_entity.pdbx_description
1 polymer ?
#
loop_
_entity_poly.entity_id
_entity_poly.type
_entity_poly.pdbx_seq_one_letter_code
_entity_poly.pdbx_strand_id
1 'polypeptide(L)'
;DGVGDATSSIQMQRGLSAVNLATPSIGGTMNIITDPAAMEKGGKLKQEVGEGGFKKSTLTYNSGLINDKLAVSGAIVRKTGDGFIDGTWTDAWAYYLGSSYAVSDDQRFELYAIGAPQRHGQNLYKQNTATYSQELAGDIEGYDDSAYVAGNKFETEAGRFFNQNVAPISSDYKGQQYWYMYGAKTTDRFSSDFLNERENYFHKPLVNLNHFLDINDDLSLSSVLYWSGGSGGGTGTYGSVSRLPAVEGERWYASSPWTWDWDGEIAQNSANVDSAFSDTENRSTGILRNSINRQDTYGLISKLNYNVSDALEVQVGIDWRTAGIEHAREVRDLLGGDYYVDFADKNAPDGKVVRLGDEIAYHNSTTVDWFGAFLQGKYDIAKFNLYGMGGVSTIGYTYKDHFSVDKTLVEADNITTFQVKGGGRYNLDDRMSAFANLGYVQKPPILDNVISYDGTVSTDPDNEKFMSNEFGGEYNSDKVSVKLSSYNTQWKDRNLTKSVTTGQGDSGDTDIIYLTGVNQSHKGWEVESQIALHEMVDLNIAISNGVWKFDGDAKGDYQEMEYNEDGQVIGQTTTEYEYALDGLKVGDMPQTSYVGGLTVKPIEGLRIQGLYKWYDNHFADWSPDSREVSGDVDRAQVWKTPSYGKLDLHLSYKLPTVGGLDMTLSGHLFNALDDIYIQDAVDNSQYNGFGDKVHAAHNAEVFLGTPRHFNVGLSVNF
;
A
#
# COMPACT_ATOMS: atom_id res chain seq x y z
N ASP A 1 7.46 4.59 -8.92
CA ASP A 1 8.87 4.84 -9.15
C ASP A 1 9.20 5.74 -10.34
N GLY A 2 8.59 5.98 -11.36
CA GLY A 2 8.99 6.82 -12.50
C GLY A 2 8.33 8.19 -12.52
N VAL A 3 7.21 8.33 -11.85
CA VAL A 3 6.47 9.60 -11.79
C VAL A 3 7.28 10.68 -11.07
N GLY A 4 7.99 10.34 -10.00
CA GLY A 4 8.84 11.27 -9.25
C GLY A 4 9.95 11.92 -10.07
N ASP A 5 10.45 11.26 -11.11
CA ASP A 5 11.49 11.79 -11.99
C ASP A 5 10.96 12.83 -13.00
N ALA A 6 9.63 12.84 -13.25
CA ALA A 6 8.93 13.78 -14.13
C ALA A 6 8.11 14.84 -13.36
N THR A 7 8.11 14.77 -12.03
CA THR A 7 7.33 15.65 -11.16
C THR A 7 7.99 17.03 -11.05
N SER A 8 7.20 18.08 -11.25
CA SER A 8 7.64 19.48 -11.00
C SER A 8 7.46 19.86 -9.54
N SER A 9 6.37 19.45 -8.90
CA SER A 9 6.14 19.67 -7.47
C SER A 9 5.21 18.63 -6.85
N ILE A 10 5.37 18.42 -5.53
CA ILE A 10 4.47 17.62 -4.71
C ILE A 10 3.90 18.53 -3.63
N GLN A 11 2.58 18.67 -3.63
CA GLN A 11 1.84 19.40 -2.60
C GLN A 11 1.23 18.39 -1.65
N MET A 12 1.55 18.51 -0.38
CA MET A 12 0.97 17.66 0.66
C MET A 12 0.24 18.54 1.68
N GLN A 13 -1.02 18.24 1.91
CA GLN A 13 -1.82 18.83 2.98
C GLN A 13 -2.23 17.73 3.94
N ARG A 14 -1.87 17.87 5.21
CA ARG A 14 -2.24 16.93 6.27
C ARG A 14 -3.57 17.33 6.89
N GLY A 15 -4.25 16.35 7.44
CA GLY A 15 -5.49 16.54 8.19
C GLY A 15 -6.68 16.97 7.33
N LEU A 16 -7.57 17.72 7.94
CA LEU A 16 -8.75 18.27 7.26
C LEU A 16 -8.32 19.30 6.24
N SER A 17 -8.41 18.92 4.98
CA SER A 17 -8.10 19.81 3.86
C SER A 17 -9.37 20.33 3.20
N ALA A 18 -9.30 21.56 2.69
CA ALA A 18 -10.25 22.07 1.70
C ALA A 18 -10.02 21.40 0.35
N VAL A 19 -10.18 20.05 0.30
CA VAL A 19 -10.07 19.33 -0.97
C VAL A 19 -11.32 19.59 -1.79
N ASN A 20 -11.12 20.21 -2.90
CA ASN A 20 -12.15 20.51 -3.89
C ASN A 20 -12.49 19.28 -4.75
N LEU A 21 -12.89 18.19 -4.11
CA LEU A 21 -13.37 16.94 -4.71
C LEU A 21 -14.54 16.40 -3.90
N ALA A 22 -15.46 15.71 -4.57
CA ALA A 22 -16.56 15.01 -3.90
C ALA A 22 -16.07 13.76 -3.15
N THR A 23 -14.89 13.24 -3.47
CA THR A 23 -14.29 12.08 -2.82
C THR A 23 -13.96 12.39 -1.35
N PRO A 24 -14.37 11.53 -0.40
CA PRO A 24 -14.09 11.73 1.01
C PRO A 24 -12.58 11.68 1.30
N SER A 25 -12.07 12.66 2.04
CA SER A 25 -10.68 12.71 2.51
C SER A 25 -10.61 13.34 3.90
N ILE A 26 -9.85 12.71 4.82
CA ILE A 26 -9.74 13.15 6.22
C ILE A 26 -8.29 13.19 6.66
N GLY A 27 -7.47 12.20 6.29
CA GLY A 27 -6.07 12.10 6.70
C GLY A 27 -5.15 13.08 5.99
N GLY A 28 -5.60 13.67 4.90
CA GLY A 28 -4.85 14.60 4.08
C GLY A 28 -4.94 14.32 2.59
N THR A 29 -4.25 15.13 1.81
CA THR A 29 -4.16 14.99 0.36
C THR A 29 -2.74 15.17 -0.12
N MET A 30 -2.36 14.39 -1.12
CA MET A 30 -1.13 14.55 -1.86
C MET A 30 -1.49 14.86 -3.33
N ASN A 31 -1.00 15.98 -3.82
CA ASN A 31 -1.15 16.37 -5.22
C ASN A 31 0.23 16.38 -5.89
N ILE A 32 0.37 15.57 -6.94
CA ILE A 32 1.59 15.47 -7.73
C ILE A 32 1.37 16.24 -9.02
N ILE A 33 2.19 17.25 -9.24
CA ILE A 33 2.05 18.18 -10.36
C ILE A 33 3.19 17.94 -11.34
N THR A 34 2.82 17.77 -12.60
CA THR A 34 3.71 17.82 -13.76
C THR A 34 3.21 18.95 -14.66
N ASP A 35 4.09 19.83 -15.09
CA ASP A 35 3.73 20.96 -15.96
C ASP A 35 4.77 21.10 -17.09
N PRO A 36 4.49 20.51 -18.27
CA PRO A 36 5.39 20.60 -19.41
C PRO A 36 5.67 22.05 -19.88
N ALA A 37 4.70 22.95 -19.71
CA ALA A 37 4.83 24.34 -20.18
C ALA A 37 5.74 25.19 -19.27
N ALA A 38 5.83 24.83 -17.98
CA ALA A 38 6.72 25.52 -17.04
C ALA A 38 8.17 25.00 -17.07
N MET A 39 8.44 23.89 -17.77
CA MET A 39 9.77 23.29 -17.83
C MET A 39 10.63 23.95 -18.92
N GLU A 40 11.86 24.28 -18.58
CA GLU A 40 12.85 24.73 -19.55
C GLU A 40 13.25 23.62 -20.52
N LYS A 41 13.67 24.01 -21.73
CA LYS A 41 14.18 23.06 -22.73
C LYS A 41 15.47 22.41 -22.22
N GLY A 42 15.52 21.08 -22.22
CA GLY A 42 16.71 20.34 -21.85
C GLY A 42 16.40 18.88 -21.58
N GLY A 43 17.43 18.12 -21.29
CA GLY A 43 17.34 16.73 -20.90
C GLY A 43 18.17 16.42 -19.68
N LYS A 44 17.87 15.31 -19.01
CA LYS A 44 18.63 14.78 -17.90
C LYS A 44 18.82 13.28 -18.07
N LEU A 45 20.07 12.83 -17.97
CA LEU A 45 20.42 11.42 -17.81
C LEU A 45 20.90 11.20 -16.38
N LYS A 46 20.29 10.28 -15.65
CA LYS A 46 20.71 9.92 -14.28
C LYS A 46 20.96 8.43 -14.19
N GLN A 47 22.12 8.05 -13.65
CA GLN A 47 22.44 6.68 -13.30
C GLN A 47 22.64 6.56 -11.80
N GLU A 48 21.96 5.60 -11.16
CA GLU A 48 22.09 5.31 -9.75
C GLU A 48 22.46 3.84 -9.57
N VAL A 49 23.34 3.57 -8.61
CA VAL A 49 23.76 2.23 -8.21
C VAL A 49 23.81 2.17 -6.68
N GLY A 50 23.59 0.98 -6.12
CA GLY A 50 23.59 0.82 -4.68
C GLY A 50 23.67 -0.65 -4.25
N GLU A 51 23.54 -0.84 -2.97
CA GLU A 51 23.53 -2.14 -2.34
C GLU A 51 22.32 -2.98 -2.76
N GLY A 52 22.35 -4.31 -2.55
CA GLY A 52 21.29 -5.21 -3.01
C GLY A 52 21.14 -5.25 -4.54
N GLY A 53 22.23 -5.07 -5.31
CA GLY A 53 22.21 -5.10 -6.77
C GLY A 53 21.44 -3.91 -7.40
N PHE A 54 21.10 -2.88 -6.60
CA PHE A 54 20.29 -1.75 -7.07
C PHE A 54 20.92 -1.01 -8.23
N LYS A 55 20.16 -0.86 -9.31
CA LYS A 55 20.50 -0.06 -10.49
C LYS A 55 19.25 0.69 -10.96
N LYS A 56 19.37 2.01 -11.15
CA LYS A 56 18.30 2.83 -11.74
C LYS A 56 18.87 3.75 -12.79
N SER A 57 18.33 3.69 -14.01
CA SER A 57 18.64 4.55 -15.12
C SER A 57 17.43 5.39 -15.46
N THR A 58 17.59 6.71 -15.51
CA THR A 58 16.52 7.66 -15.81
C THR A 58 16.94 8.57 -16.96
N LEU A 59 16.09 8.69 -17.96
CA LEU A 59 16.22 9.68 -19.04
C LEU A 59 14.96 10.54 -19.04
N THR A 60 15.13 11.86 -18.96
CA THR A 60 14.04 12.84 -19.14
C THR A 60 14.40 13.82 -20.24
N TYR A 61 13.38 14.33 -20.92
CA TYR A 61 13.53 15.40 -21.91
C TYR A 61 12.31 16.32 -21.87
N ASN A 62 12.57 17.64 -21.97
CA ASN A 62 11.58 18.70 -22.05
C ASN A 62 11.86 19.55 -23.28
N SER A 63 10.84 19.83 -24.10
CA SER A 63 10.98 20.67 -25.28
C SER A 63 11.15 22.16 -24.97
N GLY A 64 10.74 22.56 -23.73
CA GLY A 64 10.39 23.94 -23.46
C GLY A 64 9.15 24.35 -24.26
N LEU A 65 8.77 25.62 -24.16
CA LEU A 65 7.64 26.17 -24.90
C LEU A 65 8.01 26.43 -26.36
N ILE A 66 7.36 25.74 -27.30
CA ILE A 66 7.56 25.84 -28.75
C ILE A 66 6.54 26.81 -29.30
N ASN A 67 6.99 27.89 -29.94
CA ASN A 67 6.17 28.96 -30.52
C ASN A 67 5.10 29.48 -29.53
N ASP A 68 5.44 29.58 -28.28
CA ASP A 68 4.58 30.05 -27.17
C ASP A 68 3.26 29.28 -27.01
N LYS A 69 3.15 28.08 -27.60
CA LYS A 69 1.89 27.31 -27.63
C LYS A 69 2.01 25.85 -27.22
N LEU A 70 3.07 25.17 -27.62
CA LEU A 70 3.21 23.73 -27.41
C LEU A 70 4.39 23.42 -26.51
N ALA A 71 4.19 22.61 -25.50
CA ALA A 71 5.27 21.97 -24.75
C ALA A 71 5.09 20.47 -24.70
N VAL A 72 6.19 19.73 -24.75
CA VAL A 72 6.20 18.26 -24.62
C VAL A 72 7.28 17.85 -23.66
N SER A 73 6.98 16.96 -22.76
CA SER A 73 7.94 16.35 -21.84
C SER A 73 7.78 14.84 -21.79
N GLY A 74 8.88 14.15 -21.55
CA GLY A 74 8.89 12.70 -21.44
C GLY A 74 9.94 12.18 -20.45
N ALA A 75 9.67 11.02 -19.87
CA ALA A 75 10.61 10.30 -19.03
C ALA A 75 10.52 8.80 -19.29
N ILE A 76 11.65 8.12 -19.22
CA ILE A 76 11.73 6.67 -19.18
C ILE A 76 12.71 6.25 -18.06
N VAL A 77 12.31 5.27 -17.29
CA VAL A 77 13.08 4.77 -16.15
C VAL A 77 13.18 3.25 -16.22
N ARG A 78 14.37 2.72 -15.95
CA ARG A 78 14.63 1.30 -15.72
C ARG A 78 15.18 1.11 -14.33
N LYS A 79 14.57 0.23 -13.53
CA LYS A 79 15.01 -0.09 -12.16
C LYS A 79 15.12 -1.60 -12.01
N THR A 80 16.25 -2.07 -11.45
CA THR A 80 16.48 -3.46 -11.07
C THR A 80 17.22 -3.52 -9.75
N GLY A 81 17.09 -4.65 -9.03
CA GLY A 81 17.82 -4.92 -7.80
C GLY A 81 17.47 -6.29 -7.27
N ASP A 82 18.35 -6.87 -6.46
CA ASP A 82 18.16 -8.18 -5.83
C ASP A 82 17.39 -8.06 -4.50
N GLY A 83 17.34 -6.84 -3.93
CA GLY A 83 16.74 -6.57 -2.62
C GLY A 83 17.69 -6.83 -1.45
N PHE A 84 17.22 -6.61 -0.22
CA PHE A 84 17.97 -6.87 1.01
C PHE A 84 17.49 -8.15 1.69
N ILE A 85 16.21 -8.44 1.60
CA ILE A 85 15.59 -9.66 2.11
C ILE A 85 15.67 -10.72 1.01
N ASP A 86 15.91 -11.97 1.37
CA ASP A 86 16.07 -13.07 0.43
C ASP A 86 14.91 -13.13 -0.58
N GLY A 87 15.25 -13.19 -1.85
CA GLY A 87 14.30 -13.30 -2.95
C GLY A 87 13.36 -12.09 -3.17
N THR A 88 13.65 -10.90 -2.61
CA THR A 88 12.86 -9.67 -2.82
C THR A 88 13.38 -8.82 -3.98
N TRP A 89 13.74 -9.47 -5.06
CA TRP A 89 14.21 -8.84 -6.30
C TRP A 89 13.16 -7.88 -6.91
N THR A 90 13.63 -6.94 -7.73
CA THR A 90 12.79 -5.98 -8.46
C THR A 90 13.23 -5.90 -9.93
N ASP A 91 12.25 -5.90 -10.83
CA ASP A 91 12.37 -5.66 -12.26
C ASP A 91 11.26 -4.71 -12.70
N ALA A 92 11.59 -3.42 -12.92
CA ALA A 92 10.61 -2.39 -13.17
C ALA A 92 11.02 -1.44 -14.29
N TRP A 93 10.02 -1.01 -15.05
CA TRP A 93 10.07 0.12 -15.95
C TRP A 93 9.10 1.19 -15.49
N ALA A 94 9.35 2.44 -15.87
CA ALA A 94 8.35 3.48 -15.80
C ALA A 94 8.49 4.41 -17.00
N TYR A 95 7.35 4.98 -17.41
CA TYR A 95 7.31 5.94 -18.49
C TYR A 95 6.34 7.09 -18.15
N TYR A 96 6.64 8.25 -18.68
CA TYR A 96 5.81 9.44 -18.62
C TYR A 96 5.87 10.16 -19.95
N LEU A 97 4.73 10.61 -20.43
CA LEU A 97 4.58 11.55 -21.55
C LEU A 97 3.60 12.62 -21.12
N GLY A 98 3.99 13.89 -21.24
CA GLY A 98 3.14 15.04 -20.98
C GLY A 98 3.21 16.00 -22.17
N SER A 99 2.08 16.60 -22.52
CA SER A 99 2.04 17.69 -23.48
C SER A 99 1.05 18.75 -23.04
N SER A 100 1.35 20.01 -23.31
CA SER A 100 0.47 21.16 -23.09
C SER A 100 0.34 21.93 -24.40
N TYR A 101 -0.88 22.27 -24.80
CA TYR A 101 -1.17 23.02 -26.00
C TYR A 101 -2.14 24.18 -25.73
N ALA A 102 -1.68 25.41 -25.85
CA ALA A 102 -2.47 26.62 -25.78
C ALA A 102 -3.14 26.88 -27.14
N VAL A 103 -4.47 26.70 -27.18
CA VAL A 103 -5.31 27.03 -28.36
C VAL A 103 -5.39 28.54 -28.51
N SER A 104 -5.61 29.25 -27.40
CA SER A 104 -5.64 30.70 -27.26
C SER A 104 -5.02 31.08 -25.89
N ASP A 105 -5.02 32.35 -25.57
CA ASP A 105 -4.59 32.86 -24.26
C ASP A 105 -5.54 32.37 -23.15
N ASP A 106 -6.81 32.11 -23.47
CA ASP A 106 -7.87 31.71 -22.53
C ASP A 106 -8.14 30.21 -22.53
N GLN A 107 -7.54 29.42 -23.45
CA GLN A 107 -7.85 28.01 -23.58
C GLN A 107 -6.61 27.13 -23.77
N ARG A 108 -6.49 26.10 -22.93
CA ARG A 108 -5.38 25.14 -22.94
C ARG A 108 -5.88 23.71 -22.76
N PHE A 109 -5.26 22.79 -23.49
CA PHE A 109 -5.38 21.35 -23.29
C PHE A 109 -4.05 20.75 -22.86
N GLU A 110 -4.12 19.76 -21.97
CA GLU A 110 -2.96 18.98 -21.55
C GLU A 110 -3.28 17.50 -21.65
N LEU A 111 -2.37 16.73 -22.24
CA LEU A 111 -2.46 15.27 -22.32
C LEU A 111 -1.32 14.65 -21.54
N TYR A 112 -1.65 13.71 -20.66
CA TYR A 112 -0.69 12.96 -19.87
C TYR A 112 -0.90 11.46 -20.05
N ALA A 113 0.21 10.71 -20.15
CA ALA A 113 0.23 9.25 -20.10
C ALA A 113 1.34 8.78 -19.19
N ILE A 114 1.00 7.96 -18.19
CA ILE A 114 1.91 7.48 -17.17
C ILE A 114 1.71 5.98 -17.00
N GLY A 115 2.79 5.23 -16.78
CA GLY A 115 2.70 3.83 -16.39
C GLY A 115 4.01 3.31 -15.83
N ALA A 116 3.91 2.27 -14.99
CA ALA A 116 5.04 1.68 -14.31
C ALA A 116 4.90 0.15 -14.24
N PRO A 117 5.09 -0.58 -15.35
CA PRO A 117 5.08 -2.04 -15.35
C PRO A 117 6.23 -2.58 -14.50
N GLN A 118 5.89 -3.52 -13.59
CA GLN A 118 6.88 -4.10 -12.68
C GLN A 118 6.57 -5.54 -12.31
N ARG A 119 7.63 -6.28 -11.91
CA ARG A 119 7.59 -7.56 -11.21
C ARG A 119 8.57 -7.49 -10.04
N HIS A 120 8.23 -8.14 -8.95
CA HIS A 120 9.11 -8.24 -7.78
C HIS A 120 8.75 -9.43 -6.89
N GLY A 121 9.74 -9.97 -6.20
CA GLY A 121 9.54 -10.92 -5.11
C GLY A 121 9.10 -10.20 -3.83
N GLN A 122 8.27 -10.86 -3.02
CA GLN A 122 7.72 -10.32 -1.78
C GLN A 122 8.18 -11.15 -0.57
N ASN A 123 8.14 -10.53 0.61
CA ASN A 123 8.21 -11.16 1.91
C ASN A 123 6.90 -10.83 2.66
N LEU A 124 6.02 -11.80 2.84
CA LEU A 124 4.68 -11.62 3.42
C LEU A 124 4.48 -12.35 4.75
N TYR A 125 5.40 -13.23 5.16
CA TYR A 125 5.31 -13.94 6.43
C TYR A 125 6.22 -13.31 7.48
N LYS A 126 5.59 -12.72 8.49
CA LYS A 126 6.29 -12.29 9.70
C LYS A 126 6.82 -13.51 10.45
N GLN A 127 7.90 -13.35 11.19
CA GLN A 127 8.48 -14.39 12.02
C GLN A 127 8.59 -13.92 13.46
N ASN A 128 8.76 -14.85 14.39
CA ASN A 128 9.19 -14.50 15.74
C ASN A 128 10.59 -13.86 15.70
N THR A 129 10.87 -12.93 16.60
CA THR A 129 12.17 -12.23 16.66
C THR A 129 13.35 -13.19 16.76
N ALA A 130 13.22 -14.29 17.55
CA ALA A 130 14.29 -15.27 17.71
C ALA A 130 14.59 -16.06 16.42
N THR A 131 13.64 -16.19 15.50
CA THR A 131 13.88 -16.78 14.18
C THR A 131 14.84 -15.92 13.35
N TYR A 132 14.75 -14.59 13.46
CA TYR A 132 15.69 -13.69 12.78
C TYR A 132 17.02 -13.55 13.55
N SER A 133 16.94 -13.39 14.88
CA SER A 133 18.10 -13.20 15.75
C SER A 133 17.74 -13.52 17.20
N GLN A 134 18.40 -14.54 17.77
CA GLN A 134 18.24 -14.91 19.16
C GLN A 134 18.89 -13.86 20.09
N GLU A 135 19.99 -13.21 19.66
CA GLU A 135 20.59 -12.09 20.38
C GLU A 135 19.61 -10.93 20.52
N LEU A 136 18.97 -10.50 19.42
CA LEU A 136 17.95 -9.45 19.44
C LEU A 136 16.76 -9.84 20.33
N ALA A 137 16.31 -11.09 20.27
CA ALA A 137 15.22 -11.59 21.10
C ALA A 137 15.54 -11.49 22.59
N GLY A 138 16.75 -11.90 22.99
CA GLY A 138 17.23 -11.83 24.39
C GLY A 138 17.40 -10.39 24.92
N ASP A 139 17.60 -9.41 24.03
CA ASP A 139 17.68 -7.98 24.38
C ASP A 139 16.30 -7.33 24.59
N ILE A 140 15.20 -7.99 24.16
CA ILE A 140 13.84 -7.46 24.32
C ILE A 140 13.34 -7.74 25.74
N GLU A 141 12.98 -6.68 26.47
CA GLU A 141 12.45 -6.78 27.85
C GLU A 141 11.21 -7.68 27.90
N GLY A 142 11.26 -8.71 28.77
CA GLY A 142 10.16 -9.66 28.99
C GLY A 142 10.03 -10.75 27.93
N TYR A 143 10.99 -10.92 27.03
CA TYR A 143 11.05 -12.09 26.16
C TYR A 143 11.36 -13.36 26.98
N ASP A 144 10.66 -14.46 26.70
CA ASP A 144 10.95 -15.76 27.35
C ASP A 144 12.07 -16.48 26.57
N ASP A 145 13.32 -16.39 27.09
CA ASP A 145 14.51 -16.96 26.47
C ASP A 145 14.42 -18.49 26.30
N SER A 146 13.54 -19.17 27.05
CA SER A 146 13.32 -20.60 26.86
C SER A 146 12.77 -20.94 25.46
N ALA A 147 12.16 -20.00 24.79
CA ALA A 147 11.57 -20.19 23.48
C ALA A 147 12.57 -20.60 22.38
N TYR A 148 13.86 -20.22 22.52
CA TYR A 148 14.91 -20.53 21.55
C TYR A 148 16.02 -21.49 22.08
N VAL A 149 15.86 -22.07 23.26
CA VAL A 149 16.78 -23.14 23.66
C VAL A 149 16.51 -24.42 22.90
N ALA A 150 17.52 -25.32 22.85
CA ALA A 150 17.42 -26.57 22.12
C ALA A 150 16.18 -27.40 22.53
N GLY A 151 15.44 -27.90 21.57
CA GLY A 151 14.19 -28.64 21.72
C GLY A 151 12.95 -27.77 21.85
N ASN A 152 13.07 -26.45 21.75
CA ASN A 152 11.93 -25.52 21.74
C ASN A 152 11.71 -24.88 20.36
N LYS A 153 10.58 -24.21 20.22
CA LYS A 153 9.99 -23.79 18.94
C LYS A 153 10.92 -22.97 18.04
N PHE A 154 11.75 -22.10 18.62
CA PHE A 154 12.63 -21.18 17.89
C PHE A 154 14.11 -21.52 18.08
N GLU A 155 14.47 -22.79 18.29
CA GLU A 155 15.87 -23.21 18.40
C GLU A 155 16.72 -22.94 17.15
N THR A 156 16.07 -22.81 15.98
CA THR A 156 16.71 -22.52 14.70
C THR A 156 16.68 -21.03 14.39
N GLU A 157 17.87 -20.41 14.35
CA GLU A 157 18.03 -19.04 13.86
C GLU A 157 18.25 -19.06 12.34
N ALA A 158 17.39 -18.35 11.57
CA ALA A 158 17.46 -18.29 10.13
C ALA A 158 18.18 -17.03 9.61
N GLY A 159 18.37 -16.02 10.47
CA GLY A 159 19.09 -14.80 10.18
C GLY A 159 18.19 -13.62 9.73
N ARG A 160 18.77 -12.41 9.85
CA ARG A 160 18.09 -11.11 9.66
C ARG A 160 17.37 -10.95 8.32
N PHE A 161 17.87 -11.60 7.26
CA PHE A 161 17.38 -11.43 5.89
C PHE A 161 16.47 -12.57 5.43
N PHE A 162 16.18 -13.49 6.31
CA PHE A 162 15.34 -14.64 6.01
C PHE A 162 13.96 -14.25 5.49
N ASN A 163 13.53 -14.96 4.45
CA ASN A 163 12.20 -14.85 3.85
C ASN A 163 11.58 -16.23 3.70
N GLN A 164 10.58 -16.53 4.50
CA GLN A 164 9.91 -17.84 4.49
C GLN A 164 9.18 -18.14 3.17
N ASN A 165 8.87 -17.13 2.36
CA ASN A 165 8.28 -17.33 1.05
C ASN A 165 9.27 -17.93 0.03
N VAL A 166 10.56 -17.95 0.35
CA VAL A 166 11.64 -18.37 -0.54
C VAL A 166 12.23 -19.70 -0.08
N ALA A 167 12.33 -20.64 -0.99
CA ALA A 167 13.07 -21.89 -0.76
C ALA A 167 13.90 -22.27 -1.98
N PRO A 168 14.99 -23.07 -1.78
CA PRO A 168 15.76 -23.64 -2.88
C PRO A 168 14.89 -24.51 -3.79
N ILE A 169 15.29 -24.60 -5.05
CA ILE A 169 14.69 -25.48 -6.05
C ILE A 169 15.78 -25.99 -6.97
N SER A 170 15.68 -27.26 -7.40
CA SER A 170 16.63 -27.84 -8.33
C SER A 170 16.67 -27.06 -9.66
N SER A 171 17.88 -26.76 -10.13
CA SER A 171 18.10 -26.14 -11.44
C SER A 171 17.70 -27.06 -12.61
N ASP A 172 17.47 -28.33 -12.37
CA ASP A 172 17.02 -29.30 -13.40
C ASP A 172 15.54 -29.13 -13.74
N TYR A 173 14.72 -28.60 -12.80
CA TYR A 173 13.34 -28.28 -13.06
C TYR A 173 13.22 -27.08 -14.02
N LYS A 174 12.64 -27.31 -15.20
CA LYS A 174 12.44 -26.30 -16.26
C LYS A 174 10.98 -25.91 -16.45
N GLY A 175 10.19 -25.98 -15.38
CA GLY A 175 8.77 -25.57 -15.40
C GLY A 175 8.59 -24.14 -15.91
N GLN A 176 7.52 -23.96 -16.67
CA GLN A 176 7.14 -22.67 -17.22
C GLN A 176 6.09 -22.01 -16.34
N GLN A 177 6.22 -20.69 -16.16
CA GLN A 177 5.28 -19.89 -15.36
C GLN A 177 4.41 -19.01 -16.24
N TYR A 178 3.09 -19.15 -16.11
CA TYR A 178 2.11 -18.29 -16.78
C TYR A 178 1.87 -17.00 -15.97
N TRP A 179 1.74 -15.87 -16.66
CA TRP A 179 1.28 -14.61 -16.12
C TRP A 179 0.73 -13.71 -17.22
N TYR A 180 -0.12 -12.72 -16.82
CA TYR A 180 -0.77 -11.82 -17.76
C TYR A 180 -0.62 -10.38 -17.30
N MET A 181 -0.08 -9.53 -18.17
CA MET A 181 0.03 -8.09 -17.96
C MET A 181 -0.18 -7.38 -19.32
N TYR A 182 -1.45 -7.08 -19.67
CA TYR A 182 -1.88 -6.64 -21.00
C TYR A 182 -1.39 -7.56 -22.13
N GLY A 183 -1.36 -8.84 -21.85
CA GLY A 183 -0.96 -9.90 -22.76
C GLY A 183 -0.44 -11.12 -21.99
N ALA A 184 -0.91 -12.29 -22.40
CA ALA A 184 -0.47 -13.56 -21.82
C ALA A 184 1.00 -13.81 -22.12
N LYS A 185 1.71 -14.33 -21.13
CA LYS A 185 3.12 -14.72 -21.23
C LYS A 185 3.34 -16.05 -20.54
N THR A 186 4.20 -16.85 -21.10
CA THR A 186 4.77 -18.05 -20.48
C THR A 186 6.27 -17.87 -20.47
N THR A 187 6.87 -17.86 -19.31
CA THR A 187 8.30 -17.57 -19.12
C THR A 187 8.93 -18.55 -18.15
N ASP A 188 10.25 -18.65 -18.19
CA ASP A 188 10.98 -19.27 -17.10
C ASP A 188 10.76 -18.51 -15.80
N ARG A 189 10.97 -19.18 -14.65
CA ARG A 189 11.01 -18.54 -13.34
C ARG A 189 12.15 -17.53 -13.25
N PHE A 190 12.07 -16.61 -12.30
CA PHE A 190 13.07 -15.54 -12.15
C PHE A 190 14.47 -16.08 -11.85
N SER A 191 14.60 -17.02 -10.92
CA SER A 191 15.88 -17.67 -10.57
C SER A 191 15.88 -19.16 -10.89
N SER A 192 17.05 -19.70 -11.25
CA SER A 192 17.26 -21.15 -11.38
C SER A 192 17.43 -21.85 -10.04
N ASP A 193 17.80 -21.13 -8.99
CA ASP A 193 18.30 -21.68 -7.74
C ASP A 193 17.32 -21.61 -6.59
N PHE A 194 16.34 -20.70 -6.70
CA PHE A 194 15.26 -20.54 -5.72
C PHE A 194 13.92 -20.25 -6.38
N LEU A 195 12.84 -20.52 -5.65
CA LEU A 195 11.49 -20.11 -5.99
C LEU A 195 10.91 -19.31 -4.82
N ASN A 196 10.45 -18.09 -5.11
CA ASN A 196 9.63 -17.31 -4.18
C ASN A 196 8.16 -17.55 -4.52
N GLU A 197 7.38 -18.10 -3.58
CA GLU A 197 5.97 -18.34 -3.81
C GLU A 197 5.16 -17.03 -3.93
N ARG A 198 5.67 -15.93 -3.35
CA ARG A 198 5.04 -14.62 -3.34
C ARG A 198 5.77 -13.65 -4.26
N GLU A 199 5.34 -13.60 -5.47
CA GLU A 199 5.73 -12.58 -6.43
C GLU A 199 4.53 -11.68 -6.70
N ASN A 200 4.80 -10.41 -7.03
CA ASN A 200 3.78 -9.49 -7.51
C ASN A 200 4.21 -8.89 -8.85
N TYR A 201 3.26 -8.73 -9.76
CA TYR A 201 3.48 -8.10 -11.05
C TYR A 201 2.25 -7.28 -11.43
N PHE A 202 2.49 -6.07 -11.94
CA PHE A 202 1.37 -5.24 -12.41
C PHE A 202 1.82 -4.15 -13.37
N HIS A 203 0.86 -3.67 -14.15
CA HIS A 203 0.92 -2.45 -14.92
C HIS A 203 -0.39 -1.68 -14.73
N LYS A 204 -0.30 -0.47 -14.20
CA LYS A 204 -1.43 0.44 -13.95
C LYS A 204 -1.22 1.74 -14.72
N PRO A 205 -1.53 1.78 -16.03
CA PRO A 205 -1.42 3.01 -16.81
C PRO A 205 -2.53 4.00 -16.43
N LEU A 206 -2.19 5.29 -16.53
CA LEU A 206 -3.13 6.40 -16.41
C LEU A 206 -2.95 7.31 -17.63
N VAL A 207 -4.05 7.61 -18.32
CA VAL A 207 -4.09 8.60 -19.39
C VAL A 207 -5.15 9.62 -19.03
N ASN A 208 -4.79 10.90 -19.03
CA ASN A 208 -5.75 11.96 -18.77
C ASN A 208 -5.61 13.13 -19.75
N LEU A 209 -6.74 13.67 -20.14
CA LEU A 209 -6.88 14.89 -20.92
C LEU A 209 -7.47 15.98 -20.02
N ASN A 210 -6.67 16.99 -19.75
CA ASN A 210 -7.09 18.17 -19.01
C ASN A 210 -7.49 19.28 -19.98
N HIS A 211 -8.55 19.99 -19.64
CA HIS A 211 -9.01 21.18 -20.34
C HIS A 211 -9.14 22.34 -19.37
N PHE A 212 -8.54 23.46 -19.68
CA PHE A 212 -8.64 24.71 -18.94
C PHE A 212 -9.21 25.79 -19.86
N LEU A 213 -10.20 26.52 -19.39
CA LEU A 213 -10.87 27.59 -20.13
C LEU A 213 -11.20 28.74 -19.19
N ASP A 214 -10.63 29.90 -19.43
CA ASP A 214 -11.03 31.15 -18.84
C ASP A 214 -12.19 31.74 -19.67
N ILE A 215 -13.41 31.63 -19.15
CA ILE A 215 -14.64 32.07 -19.82
C ILE A 215 -14.67 33.60 -19.83
N ASN A 216 -14.23 34.22 -18.77
CA ASN A 216 -13.97 35.64 -18.58
C ASN A 216 -13.06 35.84 -17.36
N ASP A 217 -12.76 37.11 -17.02
CA ASP A 217 -11.83 37.45 -15.91
C ASP A 217 -12.25 36.86 -14.54
N ASP A 218 -13.53 36.58 -14.32
CA ASP A 218 -14.09 36.11 -13.06
C ASP A 218 -14.47 34.63 -13.09
N LEU A 219 -14.59 34.00 -14.26
CA LEU A 219 -15.17 32.67 -14.41
C LEU A 219 -14.26 31.76 -15.22
N SER A 220 -13.82 30.66 -14.61
CA SER A 220 -12.99 29.64 -15.26
C SER A 220 -13.53 28.23 -15.08
N LEU A 221 -13.31 27.39 -16.09
CA LEU A 221 -13.66 25.97 -16.13
C LEU A 221 -12.40 25.12 -16.22
N SER A 222 -12.26 24.14 -15.35
CA SER A 222 -11.25 23.09 -15.46
C SER A 222 -11.92 21.72 -15.51
N SER A 223 -11.53 20.89 -16.47
CA SER A 223 -12.08 19.54 -16.62
C SER A 223 -10.98 18.53 -16.88
N VAL A 224 -11.10 17.34 -16.32
CA VAL A 224 -10.18 16.22 -16.49
C VAL A 224 -10.99 15.00 -16.91
N LEU A 225 -10.76 14.52 -18.12
CA LEU A 225 -11.24 13.23 -18.59
C LEU A 225 -10.09 12.23 -18.45
N TYR A 226 -10.33 11.08 -17.85
CA TYR A 226 -9.26 10.09 -17.65
C TYR A 226 -9.70 8.66 -17.86
N TRP A 227 -8.72 7.84 -18.27
CA TRP A 227 -8.75 6.40 -18.21
C TRP A 227 -7.62 5.91 -17.31
N SER A 228 -7.95 5.03 -16.38
CA SER A 228 -6.97 4.32 -15.54
C SER A 228 -7.16 2.83 -15.72
N GLY A 229 -6.18 2.18 -16.30
CA GLY A 229 -6.14 0.74 -16.44
C GLY A 229 -5.44 0.06 -15.27
N GLY A 230 -5.63 -1.25 -15.17
CA GLY A 230 -4.91 -2.09 -14.23
C GLY A 230 -4.87 -3.52 -14.74
N SER A 231 -3.69 -4.12 -14.76
CA SER A 231 -3.53 -5.54 -15.08
C SER A 231 -2.36 -6.09 -14.30
N GLY A 232 -2.59 -7.17 -13.54
CA GLY A 232 -1.55 -7.82 -12.76
C GLY A 232 -2.08 -8.84 -11.79
N GLY A 233 -1.19 -9.35 -10.95
CA GLY A 233 -1.54 -10.33 -9.95
C GLY A 233 -0.44 -10.55 -8.92
N GLY A 234 -0.83 -11.17 -7.81
CA GLY A 234 0.05 -11.71 -6.79
C GLY A 234 0.06 -13.23 -6.83
N THR A 235 1.22 -13.84 -6.62
CA THR A 235 1.33 -15.30 -6.64
C THR A 235 1.09 -15.92 -5.27
N GLY A 236 0.99 -17.22 -5.21
CA GLY A 236 0.90 -18.04 -4.02
C GLY A 236 0.70 -19.49 -4.37
N THR A 237 0.68 -20.35 -3.37
CA THR A 237 0.35 -21.76 -3.52
C THR A 237 -1.16 -21.98 -3.60
N TYR A 238 -1.57 -23.11 -4.14
CA TYR A 238 -2.94 -23.62 -4.13
C TYR A 238 -2.92 -25.15 -4.17
N GLY A 239 -3.84 -25.78 -3.42
CA GLY A 239 -3.81 -27.21 -3.17
C GLY A 239 -2.79 -27.59 -2.10
N SER A 240 -2.44 -28.86 -1.99
CA SER A 240 -1.50 -29.37 -0.99
C SER A 240 -0.08 -29.29 -1.50
N VAL A 241 0.71 -28.34 -0.93
CA VAL A 241 2.11 -28.14 -1.27
C VAL A 241 3.01 -28.55 -0.10
N SER A 242 4.00 -29.37 -0.39
CA SER A 242 4.93 -29.94 0.60
C SER A 242 5.78 -28.90 1.32
N ARG A 243 5.99 -29.14 2.64
CA ARG A 243 6.78 -28.28 3.54
C ARG A 243 7.80 -29.09 4.32
N LEU A 244 8.95 -28.49 4.55
CA LEU A 244 10.00 -29.03 5.40
C LEU A 244 9.95 -28.38 6.78
N PRO A 245 10.02 -29.15 7.89
CA PRO A 245 10.14 -28.61 9.24
C PRO A 245 11.51 -27.97 9.45
N ALA A 246 11.63 -27.07 10.43
CA ALA A 246 12.91 -26.53 10.87
C ALA A 246 13.81 -27.61 11.51
N VAL A 247 13.19 -28.58 12.18
CA VAL A 247 13.87 -29.71 12.84
C VAL A 247 13.46 -31.02 12.16
N GLU A 248 14.42 -31.78 11.69
CA GLU A 248 14.19 -33.04 10.97
C GLU A 248 13.39 -34.05 11.83
N GLY A 249 12.35 -34.64 11.23
CA GLY A 249 11.48 -35.62 11.85
C GLY A 249 10.29 -35.03 12.63
N GLU A 250 10.17 -33.73 12.73
CA GLU A 250 9.02 -33.06 13.31
C GLU A 250 7.92 -32.77 12.26
N ARG A 251 6.76 -32.36 12.73
CA ARG A 251 5.75 -31.76 11.85
C ARG A 251 6.17 -30.35 11.47
N TRP A 252 5.90 -29.91 10.24
CA TRP A 252 6.33 -28.62 9.72
C TRP A 252 5.94 -27.42 10.60
N TYR A 253 4.85 -27.52 11.37
CA TYR A 253 4.37 -26.44 12.24
C TYR A 253 4.87 -26.53 13.71
N ALA A 254 5.59 -27.58 14.07
CA ALA A 254 6.04 -27.78 15.46
C ALA A 254 7.21 -26.86 15.82
N SER A 255 8.09 -26.59 14.88
CA SER A 255 9.23 -25.69 15.00
C SER A 255 9.23 -24.61 13.91
N SER A 256 9.91 -23.49 14.15
CA SER A 256 10.01 -22.38 13.21
C SER A 256 11.48 -22.08 12.89
N PRO A 257 11.79 -21.67 11.64
CA PRO A 257 10.89 -21.53 10.51
C PRO A 257 10.76 -22.83 9.70
N TRP A 258 9.56 -23.15 9.22
CA TRP A 258 9.39 -24.15 8.17
C TRP A 258 9.74 -23.54 6.80
N THR A 259 10.02 -24.39 5.80
CA THR A 259 10.31 -23.96 4.42
C THR A 259 9.53 -24.80 3.41
N TRP A 260 9.39 -24.29 2.16
CA TRP A 260 8.77 -25.06 1.08
C TRP A 260 9.68 -26.19 0.58
N ASP A 261 9.11 -27.37 0.29
CA ASP A 261 9.76 -28.50 -0.34
C ASP A 261 9.42 -28.56 -1.83
N TRP A 262 9.98 -27.65 -2.61
CA TRP A 262 9.67 -27.59 -4.04
C TRP A 262 10.09 -28.85 -4.80
N ASP A 263 11.26 -29.41 -4.49
CA ASP A 263 11.75 -30.60 -5.18
C ASP A 263 10.94 -31.85 -4.82
N GLY A 264 10.51 -31.98 -3.59
CA GLY A 264 9.60 -33.03 -3.15
C GLY A 264 8.24 -32.93 -3.81
N GLU A 265 7.66 -31.72 -3.89
CA GLU A 265 6.38 -31.47 -4.58
C GLU A 265 6.46 -31.79 -6.08
N ILE A 266 7.54 -31.34 -6.76
CA ILE A 266 7.78 -31.63 -8.17
C ILE A 266 7.92 -33.13 -8.44
N ALA A 267 8.64 -33.84 -7.57
CA ALA A 267 8.80 -35.28 -7.69
C ALA A 267 7.47 -36.03 -7.51
N GLN A 268 6.66 -35.60 -6.53
CA GLN A 268 5.34 -36.14 -6.27
C GLN A 268 4.40 -35.93 -7.47
N ASN A 269 4.27 -34.69 -7.92
CA ASN A 269 3.40 -34.32 -9.04
C ASN A 269 3.80 -35.04 -10.34
N SER A 270 5.11 -35.14 -10.63
CA SER A 270 5.62 -35.79 -11.84
C SER A 270 5.41 -37.31 -11.88
N ALA A 271 5.04 -37.92 -10.77
CA ALA A 271 4.77 -39.35 -10.65
C ALA A 271 3.29 -39.69 -10.39
N ASN A 272 2.43 -38.69 -10.23
CA ASN A 272 1.05 -38.87 -9.79
C ASN A 272 0.11 -39.03 -11.00
N VAL A 273 -0.14 -40.28 -11.44
CA VAL A 273 -1.17 -40.59 -12.44
C VAL A 273 -2.49 -40.86 -11.76
N ASP A 274 -3.50 -40.03 -12.06
CA ASP A 274 -4.86 -40.17 -11.56
C ASP A 274 -5.80 -40.67 -12.69
N SER A 275 -6.08 -41.97 -12.67
CA SER A 275 -6.91 -42.63 -13.71
C SER A 275 -8.37 -42.18 -13.74
N ALA A 276 -8.83 -41.43 -12.74
CA ALA A 276 -10.18 -40.82 -12.77
C ALA A 276 -10.24 -39.70 -13.82
N PHE A 277 -9.10 -39.06 -14.13
CA PHE A 277 -9.02 -37.94 -15.08
C PHE A 277 -8.11 -38.23 -16.30
N SER A 278 -7.00 -38.99 -16.11
CA SER A 278 -6.10 -39.36 -17.19
C SER A 278 -5.28 -40.61 -16.84
N ASP A 279 -5.17 -41.53 -17.79
CA ASP A 279 -4.31 -42.73 -17.65
C ASP A 279 -2.85 -42.46 -18.02
N THR A 280 -2.51 -41.31 -18.59
CA THR A 280 -1.20 -41.02 -19.18
C THR A 280 -0.56 -39.70 -18.75
N GLU A 281 -1.32 -38.79 -18.22
CA GLU A 281 -0.86 -37.48 -17.75
C GLU A 281 -0.80 -37.44 -16.22
N ASN A 282 0.15 -36.68 -15.68
CA ASN A 282 0.37 -36.54 -14.25
C ASN A 282 -0.47 -35.38 -13.68
N ARG A 283 -1.22 -35.66 -12.61
CA ARG A 283 -2.01 -34.70 -11.88
C ARG A 283 -1.15 -34.01 -10.81
N SER A 284 -1.10 -32.68 -10.81
CA SER A 284 -0.58 -31.91 -9.68
C SER A 284 -1.55 -31.94 -8.49
N THR A 285 -1.04 -32.13 -7.27
CA THR A 285 -1.77 -31.98 -6.01
C THR A 285 -1.61 -30.62 -5.41
N GLY A 286 -0.44 -29.98 -5.63
CA GLY A 286 -0.13 -28.62 -5.27
C GLY A 286 0.44 -27.85 -6.48
N ILE A 287 0.09 -26.59 -6.61
CA ILE A 287 0.49 -25.72 -7.73
C ILE A 287 0.82 -24.30 -7.24
N LEU A 288 1.46 -23.52 -8.11
CA LEU A 288 1.44 -22.07 -7.95
C LEU A 288 0.27 -21.46 -8.72
N ARG A 289 -0.35 -20.45 -8.13
CA ARG A 289 -1.45 -19.68 -8.73
C ARG A 289 -1.12 -18.18 -8.81
N ASN A 290 -1.78 -17.48 -9.72
CA ASN A 290 -1.90 -16.02 -9.70
C ASN A 290 -3.27 -15.66 -9.11
N SER A 291 -3.33 -14.70 -8.17
CA SER A 291 -4.55 -13.95 -7.87
C SER A 291 -4.52 -12.69 -8.70
N ILE A 292 -5.38 -12.62 -9.68
CA ILE A 292 -5.41 -11.53 -10.65
C ILE A 292 -6.35 -10.41 -10.25
N ASN A 293 -5.97 -9.20 -10.66
CA ASN A 293 -6.82 -8.02 -10.64
C ASN A 293 -6.65 -7.32 -11.99
N ARG A 294 -7.73 -7.25 -12.76
CA ARG A 294 -7.81 -6.50 -14.01
C ARG A 294 -8.90 -5.46 -13.88
N GLN A 295 -8.61 -4.23 -14.26
CA GLN A 295 -9.58 -3.15 -14.16
C GLN A 295 -9.42 -2.12 -15.27
N ASP A 296 -10.55 -1.52 -15.65
CA ASP A 296 -10.61 -0.33 -16.47
C ASP A 296 -11.55 0.68 -15.81
N THR A 297 -11.00 1.87 -15.53
CA THR A 297 -11.75 2.97 -14.91
C THR A 297 -11.76 4.16 -15.85
N TYR A 298 -12.94 4.70 -16.10
CA TYR A 298 -13.16 5.94 -16.83
C TYR A 298 -13.74 6.98 -15.89
N GLY A 299 -13.31 8.23 -15.99
CA GLY A 299 -13.86 9.27 -15.13
C GLY A 299 -13.74 10.66 -15.73
N LEU A 300 -14.61 11.52 -15.23
CA LEU A 300 -14.68 12.95 -15.54
C LEU A 300 -14.78 13.74 -14.25
N ILE A 301 -13.83 14.65 -14.05
CA ILE A 301 -13.90 15.66 -12.98
C ILE A 301 -14.00 17.01 -13.65
N SER A 302 -15.01 17.82 -13.30
CA SER A 302 -15.17 19.17 -13.84
C SER A 302 -15.47 20.17 -12.74
N LYS A 303 -14.79 21.32 -12.77
CA LYS A 303 -14.85 22.37 -11.76
C LYS A 303 -15.07 23.72 -12.43
N LEU A 304 -16.05 24.45 -11.96
CA LEU A 304 -16.32 25.84 -12.33
C LEU A 304 -15.94 26.72 -11.15
N ASN A 305 -14.98 27.62 -11.37
CA ASN A 305 -14.53 28.60 -10.39
C ASN A 305 -15.13 29.96 -10.75
N TYR A 306 -15.67 30.63 -9.74
CA TYR A 306 -16.27 31.95 -9.89
C TYR A 306 -15.76 32.92 -8.81
N ASN A 307 -15.04 33.94 -9.21
CA ASN A 307 -14.62 35.06 -8.37
C ASN A 307 -15.82 36.02 -8.26
N VAL A 308 -16.67 35.83 -7.22
CA VAL A 308 -17.86 36.64 -6.97
C VAL A 308 -17.47 38.08 -6.65
N SER A 309 -16.32 38.24 -5.99
CA SER A 309 -15.68 39.53 -5.67
C SER A 309 -14.21 39.28 -5.33
N ASP A 310 -13.43 40.34 -5.14
CA ASP A 310 -12.02 40.25 -4.67
C ASP A 310 -11.88 39.46 -3.35
N ALA A 311 -12.96 39.35 -2.57
CA ALA A 311 -12.95 38.67 -1.27
C ALA A 311 -13.61 37.29 -1.29
N LEU A 312 -14.43 36.95 -2.26
CA LEU A 312 -15.22 35.71 -2.30
C LEU A 312 -15.00 34.93 -3.59
N GLU A 313 -14.40 33.76 -3.46
CA GLU A 313 -14.30 32.74 -4.50
C GLU A 313 -15.28 31.58 -4.20
N VAL A 314 -16.01 31.15 -5.21
CA VAL A 314 -16.93 30.00 -5.13
C VAL A 314 -16.54 28.99 -6.20
N GLN A 315 -16.50 27.73 -5.84
CA GLN A 315 -16.25 26.64 -6.76
C GLN A 315 -17.36 25.60 -6.68
N VAL A 316 -17.88 25.18 -7.82
CA VAL A 316 -18.81 24.05 -7.96
C VAL A 316 -18.13 22.98 -8.77
N GLY A 317 -18.26 21.73 -8.38
CA GLY A 317 -17.66 20.62 -9.12
C GLY A 317 -18.49 19.37 -9.12
N ILE A 318 -18.23 18.54 -10.13
CA ILE A 318 -18.74 17.19 -10.28
C ILE A 318 -17.58 16.20 -10.45
N ASP A 319 -17.81 14.99 -10.00
CA ASP A 319 -16.89 13.86 -10.11
C ASP A 319 -17.71 12.62 -10.51
N TRP A 320 -17.50 12.12 -11.73
CA TRP A 320 -18.11 10.90 -12.22
C TRP A 320 -17.04 9.89 -12.59
N ARG A 321 -17.27 8.64 -12.23
CA ARG A 321 -16.41 7.52 -12.65
C ARG A 321 -17.19 6.22 -12.71
N THR A 322 -16.74 5.33 -13.60
CA THR A 322 -17.18 3.95 -13.68
C THR A 322 -15.96 3.05 -13.79
N ALA A 323 -15.98 1.92 -13.10
CA ALA A 323 -14.90 0.94 -13.12
C ALA A 323 -15.46 -0.46 -13.35
N GLY A 324 -14.94 -1.15 -14.36
CA GLY A 324 -15.11 -2.60 -14.52
C GLY A 324 -13.88 -3.31 -13.92
N ILE A 325 -14.11 -4.29 -13.06
CA ILE A 325 -13.07 -4.99 -12.32
C ILE A 325 -13.30 -6.50 -12.47
N GLU A 326 -12.23 -7.23 -12.74
CA GLU A 326 -12.21 -8.70 -12.80
C GLU A 326 -11.22 -9.24 -11.77
N HIS A 327 -11.70 -10.16 -10.93
CA HIS A 327 -10.90 -10.91 -9.98
C HIS A 327 -11.02 -12.40 -10.27
N ALA A 328 -9.89 -13.10 -10.39
CA ALA A 328 -9.83 -14.55 -10.52
C ALA A 328 -8.54 -15.11 -9.93
N ARG A 329 -8.48 -16.42 -9.79
CA ARG A 329 -7.20 -17.13 -9.68
C ARG A 329 -6.91 -17.87 -10.97
N GLU A 330 -5.65 -17.93 -11.39
CA GLU A 330 -5.20 -18.64 -12.59
C GLU A 330 -4.04 -19.56 -12.23
N VAL A 331 -3.93 -20.70 -12.89
CA VAL A 331 -2.79 -21.61 -12.75
C VAL A 331 -1.52 -20.92 -13.27
N ARG A 332 -0.53 -20.74 -12.37
CA ARG A 332 0.77 -20.14 -12.71
C ARG A 332 1.83 -21.16 -13.10
N ASP A 333 1.98 -22.22 -12.29
CA ASP A 333 2.99 -23.27 -12.46
C ASP A 333 2.43 -24.58 -11.91
N LEU A 334 2.50 -25.64 -12.68
CA LEU A 334 1.98 -26.95 -12.31
C LEU A 334 2.94 -27.77 -11.44
N LEU A 335 4.14 -27.24 -11.13
CA LEU A 335 5.13 -27.89 -10.27
C LEU A 335 5.37 -29.38 -10.63
N GLY A 336 5.58 -29.67 -11.91
CA GLY A 336 5.96 -31.00 -12.40
C GLY A 336 4.84 -31.86 -12.95
N GLY A 337 3.56 -31.54 -12.69
CA GLY A 337 2.43 -32.22 -13.32
C GLY A 337 2.07 -31.66 -14.70
N ASP A 338 1.15 -32.32 -15.38
CA ASP A 338 0.62 -31.93 -16.68
C ASP A 338 -0.68 -31.14 -16.57
N TYR A 339 -1.43 -31.34 -15.48
CA TYR A 339 -2.70 -30.66 -15.17
C TYR A 339 -2.99 -30.62 -13.66
N TYR A 340 -3.93 -29.75 -13.27
CA TYR A 340 -4.53 -29.73 -11.96
C TYR A 340 -6.03 -29.98 -12.09
N VAL A 341 -6.72 -30.45 -11.04
CA VAL A 341 -8.18 -30.60 -11.01
C VAL A 341 -8.77 -29.61 -10.04
N ASP A 342 -9.53 -28.65 -10.55
CA ASP A 342 -10.24 -27.66 -9.76
C ASP A 342 -11.71 -28.07 -9.57
N PHE A 343 -12.24 -27.94 -8.35
CA PHE A 343 -13.62 -28.30 -8.00
C PHE A 343 -14.46 -27.06 -7.61
N ALA A 344 -13.87 -25.87 -7.68
CA ALA A 344 -14.56 -24.64 -7.29
C ALA A 344 -15.58 -24.18 -8.34
N ASP A 345 -15.40 -24.54 -9.60
CA ASP A 345 -16.34 -24.23 -10.69
C ASP A 345 -17.61 -25.10 -10.60
N LYS A 346 -18.68 -24.53 -10.04
CA LYS A 346 -19.98 -25.22 -9.88
C LYS A 346 -20.61 -25.67 -11.20
N ASN A 347 -20.09 -25.22 -12.35
CA ASN A 347 -20.50 -25.71 -13.67
C ASN A 347 -19.81 -27.05 -14.04
N ALA A 348 -18.81 -27.48 -13.28
CA ALA A 348 -18.09 -28.74 -13.45
C ALA A 348 -17.98 -29.49 -12.10
N PRO A 349 -19.09 -29.98 -11.55
CA PRO A 349 -19.15 -30.56 -10.19
C PRO A 349 -18.27 -31.81 -10.02
N ASP A 350 -17.97 -32.52 -11.10
CA ASP A 350 -17.11 -33.72 -11.09
C ASP A 350 -15.61 -33.37 -11.17
N GLY A 351 -15.26 -32.07 -11.13
CA GLY A 351 -13.90 -31.53 -11.27
C GLY A 351 -13.58 -31.10 -12.70
N LYS A 352 -12.89 -29.98 -12.81
CA LYS A 352 -12.45 -29.35 -14.04
C LYS A 352 -10.94 -29.57 -14.20
N VAL A 353 -10.53 -30.26 -15.26
CA VAL A 353 -9.11 -30.37 -15.63
C VAL A 353 -8.65 -29.01 -16.13
N VAL A 354 -7.63 -28.46 -15.49
CA VAL A 354 -7.09 -27.13 -15.76
C VAL A 354 -5.58 -27.17 -16.03
N ARG A 355 -5.09 -26.24 -16.83
CA ARG A 355 -3.70 -26.11 -17.26
C ARG A 355 -3.21 -24.68 -17.05
N LEU A 356 -1.97 -24.40 -17.42
CA LEU A 356 -1.37 -23.05 -17.27
C LEU A 356 -2.26 -21.97 -17.86
N GLY A 357 -2.64 -20.98 -17.00
CA GLY A 357 -3.45 -19.83 -17.36
C GLY A 357 -4.96 -20.04 -17.25
N ASP A 358 -5.43 -21.26 -16.96
CA ASP A 358 -6.85 -21.51 -16.72
C ASP A 358 -7.27 -20.98 -15.36
N GLU A 359 -8.54 -20.51 -15.25
CA GLU A 359 -9.12 -20.02 -14.03
C GLU A 359 -9.45 -21.16 -13.07
N ILE A 360 -9.15 -20.94 -11.79
CA ILE A 360 -9.36 -21.86 -10.66
C ILE A 360 -9.89 -21.09 -9.44
N ALA A 361 -10.43 -21.81 -8.46
CA ALA A 361 -10.85 -21.32 -7.15
C ALA A 361 -12.01 -20.32 -7.20
N TYR A 362 -11.88 -19.21 -7.89
CA TYR A 362 -12.94 -18.22 -8.10
C TYR A 362 -12.71 -17.40 -9.36
N HIS A 363 -13.78 -16.89 -9.95
CA HIS A 363 -13.76 -15.92 -11.04
C HIS A 363 -14.99 -15.03 -10.93
N ASN A 364 -14.78 -13.74 -10.68
CA ASN A 364 -15.87 -12.77 -10.57
C ASN A 364 -15.58 -11.47 -11.31
N SER A 365 -16.65 -10.76 -11.65
CA SER A 365 -16.62 -9.42 -12.23
C SER A 365 -17.48 -8.48 -11.40
N THR A 366 -16.98 -7.27 -11.20
CA THR A 366 -17.63 -6.21 -10.43
C THR A 366 -17.64 -4.93 -11.23
N THR A 367 -18.74 -4.17 -11.15
CA THR A 367 -18.76 -2.78 -11.61
C THR A 367 -18.93 -1.86 -10.41
N VAL A 368 -18.20 -0.75 -10.41
CA VAL A 368 -18.31 0.31 -9.42
C VAL A 368 -18.63 1.61 -10.13
N ASP A 369 -19.83 2.15 -9.87
CA ASP A 369 -20.29 3.41 -10.43
C ASP A 369 -20.32 4.48 -9.35
N TRP A 370 -19.69 5.62 -9.61
CA TRP A 370 -19.59 6.74 -8.70
C TRP A 370 -20.06 8.03 -9.35
N PHE A 371 -20.87 8.80 -8.64
CA PHE A 371 -21.19 10.16 -8.98
C PHE A 371 -21.15 11.05 -7.74
N GLY A 372 -20.47 12.18 -7.81
CA GLY A 372 -20.40 13.14 -6.75
C GLY A 372 -20.50 14.58 -7.23
N ALA A 373 -21.00 15.46 -6.35
CA ALA A 373 -21.03 16.89 -6.57
C ALA A 373 -20.62 17.62 -5.29
N PHE A 374 -20.00 18.78 -5.44
CA PHE A 374 -19.61 19.62 -4.32
C PHE A 374 -19.72 21.11 -4.60
N LEU A 375 -19.86 21.86 -3.52
CA LEU A 375 -19.78 23.33 -3.48
C LEU A 375 -18.73 23.71 -2.44
N GLN A 376 -17.83 24.62 -2.80
CA GLN A 376 -16.84 25.20 -1.90
C GLN A 376 -16.86 26.72 -2.03
N GLY A 377 -16.67 27.40 -0.91
CA GLY A 377 -16.45 28.84 -0.85
C GLY A 377 -15.18 29.17 -0.07
N LYS A 378 -14.45 30.18 -0.53
CA LYS A 378 -13.37 30.83 0.21
C LYS A 378 -13.70 32.30 0.37
N TYR A 379 -13.52 32.84 1.57
CA TYR A 379 -13.84 34.22 1.89
C TYR A 379 -12.72 34.88 2.69
N ASP A 380 -12.11 35.88 2.09
CA ASP A 380 -11.04 36.67 2.69
C ASP A 380 -11.60 38.00 3.18
N ILE A 381 -11.62 38.19 4.50
CA ILE A 381 -12.09 39.43 5.13
C ILE A 381 -11.13 39.93 6.20
N ALA A 382 -10.54 41.09 5.96
CA ALA A 382 -9.59 41.70 6.88
C ALA A 382 -8.44 40.77 7.24
N LYS A 383 -8.41 40.24 8.45
CA LYS A 383 -7.40 39.29 8.96
C LYS A 383 -7.85 37.83 8.90
N PHE A 384 -9.02 37.54 8.39
CA PHE A 384 -9.57 36.20 8.34
C PHE A 384 -9.55 35.64 6.91
N ASN A 385 -9.05 34.41 6.76
CA ASN A 385 -9.24 33.59 5.59
C ASN A 385 -10.16 32.43 5.99
N LEU A 386 -11.35 32.39 5.44
CA LEU A 386 -12.36 31.40 5.78
C LEU A 386 -12.62 30.47 4.59
N TYR A 387 -12.93 29.22 4.85
CA TYR A 387 -13.42 28.30 3.83
C TYR A 387 -14.55 27.43 4.36
N GLY A 388 -15.41 26.99 3.46
CA GLY A 388 -16.42 25.98 3.72
C GLY A 388 -16.68 25.16 2.48
N MET A 389 -16.94 23.86 2.68
CA MET A 389 -17.23 22.90 1.62
C MET A 389 -18.35 21.97 2.05
N GLY A 390 -19.29 21.72 1.13
CA GLY A 390 -20.28 20.65 1.23
C GLY A 390 -20.26 19.79 -0.02
N GLY A 391 -20.39 18.48 0.14
CA GLY A 391 -20.41 17.53 -0.99
C GLY A 391 -21.34 16.36 -0.70
N VAL A 392 -21.89 15.82 -1.77
CA VAL A 392 -22.70 14.59 -1.76
C VAL A 392 -22.18 13.67 -2.85
N SER A 393 -22.17 12.36 -2.57
CA SER A 393 -21.84 11.37 -3.57
C SER A 393 -22.72 10.12 -3.42
N THR A 394 -22.87 9.40 -4.53
CA THR A 394 -23.57 8.12 -4.58
C THR A 394 -22.65 7.10 -5.24
N ILE A 395 -22.70 5.86 -4.76
CA ILE A 395 -21.96 4.72 -5.29
C ILE A 395 -22.91 3.54 -5.50
N GLY A 396 -22.75 2.86 -6.63
CA GLY A 396 -23.44 1.63 -6.96
C GLY A 396 -22.44 0.50 -7.19
N TYR A 397 -22.83 -0.71 -6.82
CA TYR A 397 -22.06 -1.93 -7.00
C TYR A 397 -22.86 -2.97 -7.75
N THR A 398 -22.18 -3.66 -8.68
CA THR A 398 -22.69 -4.91 -9.25
C THR A 398 -21.64 -6.00 -9.04
N TYR A 399 -22.11 -7.25 -8.96
CA TYR A 399 -21.28 -8.42 -8.78
C TYR A 399 -21.81 -9.57 -9.65
N LYS A 400 -20.90 -10.33 -10.25
CA LYS A 400 -21.21 -11.53 -11.01
C LYS A 400 -20.19 -12.60 -10.74
N ASP A 401 -20.62 -13.74 -10.21
CA ASP A 401 -19.83 -14.95 -10.06
C ASP A 401 -19.90 -15.78 -11.36
N HIS A 402 -18.74 -16.01 -12.00
CA HIS A 402 -18.63 -16.81 -13.22
C HIS A 402 -18.58 -18.30 -12.96
N PHE A 403 -18.29 -18.71 -11.71
CA PHE A 403 -18.27 -20.11 -11.28
C PHE A 403 -19.63 -20.58 -10.75
N SER A 404 -20.54 -19.67 -10.45
CA SER A 404 -21.92 -19.98 -10.13
C SER A 404 -22.67 -20.57 -11.35
N VAL A 405 -23.56 -21.52 -11.11
CA VAL A 405 -24.40 -22.14 -12.17
C VAL A 405 -25.30 -21.10 -12.86
N ASP A 406 -25.89 -20.23 -12.07
CA ASP A 406 -26.86 -19.24 -12.58
C ASP A 406 -26.19 -18.05 -13.26
N LYS A 407 -24.95 -17.72 -12.92
CA LYS A 407 -24.20 -16.56 -13.43
C LYS A 407 -25.02 -15.27 -13.44
N THR A 408 -25.90 -15.11 -12.46
CA THR A 408 -26.80 -13.97 -12.34
C THR A 408 -25.99 -12.73 -11.96
N LEU A 409 -26.30 -11.59 -12.60
CA LEU A 409 -25.79 -10.30 -12.16
C LEU A 409 -26.54 -9.86 -10.91
N VAL A 410 -25.80 -9.63 -9.85
CA VAL A 410 -26.31 -9.07 -8.59
C VAL A 410 -26.04 -7.58 -8.59
N GLU A 411 -27.02 -6.79 -8.18
CA GLU A 411 -26.96 -5.34 -8.10
C GLU A 411 -27.42 -4.88 -6.73
N ALA A 412 -26.62 -4.05 -6.07
CA ALA A 412 -26.96 -3.44 -4.80
C ALA A 412 -27.58 -2.05 -5.00
N ASP A 413 -28.43 -1.65 -4.07
CA ASP A 413 -28.99 -0.31 -4.06
C ASP A 413 -27.87 0.74 -3.91
N ASN A 414 -28.07 1.89 -4.55
CA ASN A 414 -27.11 2.98 -4.50
C ASN A 414 -26.95 3.53 -3.08
N ILE A 415 -25.71 3.61 -2.62
CA ILE A 415 -25.35 4.13 -1.30
C ILE A 415 -24.97 5.61 -1.43
N THR A 416 -25.63 6.46 -0.63
CA THR A 416 -25.37 7.89 -0.65
C THR A 416 -24.55 8.31 0.58
N THR A 417 -23.56 9.17 0.35
CA THR A 417 -22.72 9.75 1.39
C THR A 417 -22.67 11.27 1.26
N PHE A 418 -22.36 11.94 2.34
CA PHE A 418 -22.15 13.39 2.32
C PHE A 418 -20.93 13.80 3.15
N GLN A 419 -20.39 14.97 2.86
CA GLN A 419 -19.32 15.60 3.63
C GLN A 419 -19.56 17.08 3.81
N VAL A 420 -19.15 17.58 4.97
CA VAL A 420 -19.14 19.01 5.28
C VAL A 420 -17.83 19.32 5.98
N LYS A 421 -17.08 20.28 5.47
CA LYS A 421 -15.82 20.74 6.05
C LYS A 421 -15.80 22.25 6.06
N GLY A 422 -15.17 22.82 7.07
CA GLY A 422 -14.98 24.25 7.14
C GLY A 422 -13.87 24.62 8.10
N GLY A 423 -13.31 25.76 7.91
CA GLY A 423 -12.26 26.27 8.76
C GLY A 423 -11.95 27.73 8.49
N GLY A 424 -11.02 28.20 9.28
CA GLY A 424 -10.57 29.56 9.15
C GLY A 424 -9.17 29.76 9.72
N ARG A 425 -8.49 30.72 9.16
CA ARG A 425 -7.20 31.24 9.62
C ARG A 425 -7.38 32.70 10.02
N TYR A 426 -6.87 33.06 11.18
CA TYR A 426 -6.78 34.43 11.67
C TYR A 426 -5.32 34.88 11.67
N ASN A 427 -5.01 35.90 10.88
CA ASN A 427 -3.68 36.49 10.81
C ASN A 427 -3.55 37.55 11.90
N LEU A 428 -2.84 37.23 12.99
CA LEU A 428 -2.60 38.18 14.09
C LEU A 428 -1.78 39.36 13.58
N ASP A 429 -0.69 39.06 12.87
CA ASP A 429 0.19 39.98 12.16
C ASP A 429 0.81 39.27 10.92
N ASP A 430 1.81 39.90 10.27
CA ASP A 430 2.49 39.36 9.07
C ASP A 430 3.29 38.08 9.33
N ARG A 431 3.50 37.69 10.59
CA ARG A 431 4.33 36.54 10.99
C ARG A 431 3.53 35.47 11.72
N MET A 432 2.47 35.84 12.41
CA MET A 432 1.72 34.93 13.26
C MET A 432 0.29 34.75 12.78
N SER A 433 -0.12 33.49 12.75
CA SER A 433 -1.53 33.13 12.50
C SER A 433 -1.98 31.98 13.39
N ALA A 434 -3.28 31.91 13.60
CA ALA A 434 -3.94 30.77 14.21
C ALA A 434 -5.00 30.22 13.26
N PHE A 435 -5.25 28.91 13.30
CA PHE A 435 -6.27 28.28 12.47
C PHE A 435 -7.11 27.27 13.25
N ALA A 436 -8.31 27.04 12.75
CA ALA A 436 -9.21 26.00 13.23
C ALA A 436 -9.93 25.36 12.04
N ASN A 437 -10.01 24.03 12.01
CA ASN A 437 -10.71 23.24 11.01
C ASN A 437 -11.67 22.27 11.68
N LEU A 438 -12.84 22.08 11.08
CA LEU A 438 -13.86 21.14 11.49
C LEU A 438 -14.35 20.36 10.28
N GLY A 439 -14.63 19.08 10.44
CA GLY A 439 -15.13 18.25 9.36
C GLY A 439 -15.97 17.08 9.85
N TYR A 440 -17.02 16.81 9.08
CA TYR A 440 -17.78 15.58 9.11
C TYR A 440 -17.77 14.98 7.71
N VAL A 441 -17.38 13.72 7.61
CA VAL A 441 -17.25 13.03 6.32
C VAL A 441 -17.81 11.62 6.45
N GLN A 442 -18.62 11.22 5.48
CA GLN A 442 -19.04 9.84 5.32
C GLN A 442 -18.27 9.21 4.15
N LYS A 443 -17.89 7.94 4.31
CA LYS A 443 -17.29 7.09 3.28
C LYS A 443 -18.18 5.86 3.10
N PRO A 444 -18.51 5.46 1.86
CA PRO A 444 -19.31 4.25 1.66
C PRO A 444 -18.54 3.01 2.10
N PRO A 445 -19.24 1.93 2.50
CA PRO A 445 -18.62 0.66 2.79
C PRO A 445 -17.93 0.08 1.54
N ILE A 446 -16.97 -0.82 1.76
CA ILE A 446 -16.33 -1.57 0.68
C ILE A 446 -17.31 -2.58 0.08
N LEU A 447 -17.04 -3.02 -1.17
CA LEU A 447 -17.90 -3.97 -1.88
C LEU A 447 -18.26 -5.20 -1.03
N ASP A 448 -17.27 -5.82 -0.38
CA ASP A 448 -17.45 -7.08 0.37
C ASP A 448 -18.43 -6.96 1.56
N ASN A 449 -18.63 -5.72 2.07
CA ASN A 449 -19.63 -5.43 3.10
C ASN A 449 -21.01 -5.08 2.50
N VAL A 450 -21.13 -4.97 1.18
CA VAL A 450 -22.37 -4.65 0.46
C VAL A 450 -22.90 -5.86 -0.29
N ILE A 451 -22.02 -6.58 -0.98
CA ILE A 451 -22.34 -7.82 -1.69
C ILE A 451 -21.33 -8.87 -1.23
N SER A 452 -21.82 -9.88 -0.52
CA SER A 452 -21.00 -11.00 -0.07
C SER A 452 -20.51 -11.85 -1.25
N TYR A 453 -19.48 -12.65 -1.00
CA TYR A 453 -18.89 -13.55 -2.00
C TYR A 453 -19.90 -14.53 -2.64
N ASP A 454 -20.93 -14.94 -1.90
CA ASP A 454 -22.03 -15.79 -2.39
C ASP A 454 -23.08 -15.04 -3.20
N GLY A 455 -22.95 -13.72 -3.36
CA GLY A 455 -23.89 -12.84 -4.04
C GLY A 455 -25.03 -12.33 -3.16
N THR A 456 -24.99 -12.56 -1.85
CA THR A 456 -26.00 -12.01 -0.93
C THR A 456 -25.78 -10.50 -0.77
N VAL A 457 -26.85 -9.71 -0.94
CA VAL A 457 -26.80 -8.25 -0.80
C VAL A 457 -27.18 -7.84 0.61
N SER A 458 -26.34 -7.02 1.25
CA SER A 458 -26.66 -6.39 2.54
C SER A 458 -27.82 -5.40 2.38
N THR A 459 -28.80 -5.48 3.27
CA THR A 459 -30.02 -4.66 3.18
C THR A 459 -29.86 -3.21 3.65
N ASP A 460 -28.86 -2.92 4.48
CA ASP A 460 -28.59 -1.57 5.01
C ASP A 460 -27.13 -1.44 5.46
N PRO A 461 -26.19 -1.40 4.51
CA PRO A 461 -24.77 -1.30 4.85
C PRO A 461 -24.43 0.09 5.39
N ASP A 462 -23.83 0.13 6.57
CA ASP A 462 -23.45 1.38 7.24
C ASP A 462 -22.31 2.11 6.52
N ASN A 463 -22.46 3.42 6.34
CA ASN A 463 -21.37 4.30 5.94
C ASN A 463 -20.39 4.50 7.09
N GLU A 464 -19.09 4.43 6.81
CA GLU A 464 -18.05 4.88 7.74
C GLU A 464 -18.22 6.40 8.00
N LYS A 465 -18.07 6.83 9.25
CA LYS A 465 -18.30 8.21 9.67
C LYS A 465 -17.06 8.78 10.37
N PHE A 466 -16.63 9.93 9.93
CA PHE A 466 -15.50 10.63 10.50
C PHE A 466 -15.94 11.99 11.01
N MET A 467 -15.54 12.29 12.24
CA MET A 467 -15.67 13.62 12.84
C MET A 467 -14.28 14.07 13.26
N SER A 468 -13.82 15.17 12.71
CA SER A 468 -12.48 15.69 13.02
C SER A 468 -12.50 17.16 13.33
N ASN A 469 -11.65 17.55 14.28
CA ASN A 469 -11.35 18.93 14.57
C ASN A 469 -9.84 19.12 14.72
N GLU A 470 -9.35 20.25 14.22
CA GLU A 470 -7.95 20.63 14.26
C GLU A 470 -7.82 22.09 14.69
N PHE A 471 -6.82 22.37 15.51
CA PHE A 471 -6.48 23.72 15.95
C PHE A 471 -4.96 23.87 15.87
N GLY A 472 -4.53 25.05 15.50
CA GLY A 472 -3.10 25.28 15.44
C GLY A 472 -2.72 26.74 15.30
N GLY A 473 -1.41 26.96 15.27
CA GLY A 473 -0.82 28.25 15.03
C GLY A 473 0.49 28.13 14.25
N GLU A 474 0.81 29.18 13.54
CA GLU A 474 2.02 29.28 12.73
C GLU A 474 2.75 30.58 13.05
N TYR A 475 4.08 30.48 13.10
CA TYR A 475 4.98 31.61 13.14
C TYR A 475 5.95 31.51 11.97
N ASN A 476 6.04 32.55 11.16
CA ASN A 476 6.91 32.62 10.00
C ASN A 476 7.73 33.91 10.01
N SER A 477 9.05 33.76 9.89
CA SER A 477 10.00 34.85 9.69
C SER A 477 11.08 34.43 8.71
N ASP A 478 11.97 35.34 8.33
CA ASP A 478 13.06 35.03 7.38
C ASP A 478 13.98 33.90 7.85
N LYS A 479 14.06 33.64 9.16
CA LYS A 479 14.95 32.64 9.74
C LYS A 479 14.24 31.45 10.39
N VAL A 480 12.99 31.60 10.77
CA VAL A 480 12.29 30.60 11.57
C VAL A 480 10.87 30.46 11.06
N SER A 481 10.51 29.23 10.72
CA SER A 481 9.14 28.81 10.49
C SER A 481 8.78 27.73 11.51
N VAL A 482 7.69 27.94 12.26
CA VAL A 482 7.16 26.96 13.23
C VAL A 482 5.67 26.80 13.01
N LYS A 483 5.21 25.56 12.93
CA LYS A 483 3.80 25.22 12.95
C LYS A 483 3.53 24.26 14.12
N LEU A 484 2.54 24.60 14.94
CA LEU A 484 1.98 23.74 15.98
C LEU A 484 0.54 23.41 15.60
N SER A 485 0.17 22.15 15.66
CA SER A 485 -1.21 21.71 15.46
C SER A 485 -1.60 20.65 16.47
N SER A 486 -2.89 20.59 16.79
CA SER A 486 -3.52 19.50 17.54
C SER A 486 -4.73 19.00 16.76
N TYR A 487 -4.98 17.72 16.84
CA TYR A 487 -6.10 17.07 16.17
C TYR A 487 -6.84 16.12 17.10
N ASN A 488 -8.13 15.95 16.81
CA ASN A 488 -8.97 14.93 17.41
C ASN A 488 -9.95 14.41 16.36
N THR A 489 -9.75 13.18 15.94
CA THR A 489 -10.56 12.50 14.93
C THR A 489 -11.24 11.29 15.55
N GLN A 490 -12.55 11.20 15.39
CA GLN A 490 -13.38 10.05 15.69
C GLN A 490 -13.69 9.34 14.37
N TRP A 491 -13.39 8.06 14.27
CA TRP A 491 -13.73 7.21 13.15
C TRP A 491 -14.72 6.17 13.64
N LYS A 492 -15.94 6.20 13.14
CA LYS A 492 -17.05 5.34 13.54
C LYS A 492 -17.52 4.48 12.39
N ASP A 493 -18.05 3.33 12.75
CA ASP A 493 -18.64 2.34 11.81
C ASP A 493 -17.63 1.94 10.72
N ARG A 494 -16.35 1.85 11.09
CA ARG A 494 -15.28 1.45 10.18
C ARG A 494 -15.48 -0.01 9.78
N ASN A 495 -15.38 -0.25 8.48
CA ASN A 495 -15.27 -1.59 7.91
C ASN A 495 -13.80 -2.00 7.89
N LEU A 496 -13.47 -3.13 8.47
CA LEU A 496 -12.11 -3.64 8.54
C LEU A 496 -12.12 -5.13 8.18
N THR A 497 -11.23 -5.54 7.31
CA THR A 497 -11.02 -6.94 6.97
C THR A 497 -9.80 -7.46 7.70
N LYS A 498 -9.92 -8.58 8.38
CA LYS A 498 -8.81 -9.31 8.97
C LYS A 498 -8.67 -10.67 8.31
N SER A 499 -7.44 -11.05 7.99
CA SER A 499 -7.12 -12.37 7.49
C SER A 499 -6.71 -13.25 8.66
N VAL A 500 -7.31 -14.43 8.76
CA VAL A 500 -6.93 -15.45 9.74
C VAL A 500 -6.50 -16.68 8.96
N THR A 501 -5.32 -17.20 9.25
CA THR A 501 -4.91 -18.47 8.68
C THR A 501 -5.35 -19.58 9.62
N THR A 502 -6.40 -20.28 9.29
CA THR A 502 -6.88 -21.41 10.08
C THR A 502 -6.01 -22.63 9.78
N GLY A 503 -5.36 -23.16 10.80
CA GLY A 503 -4.45 -24.31 10.68
C GLY A 503 -5.14 -25.68 10.59
N GLN A 504 -6.33 -25.79 10.05
CA GLN A 504 -7.08 -27.05 9.94
C GLN A 504 -7.01 -27.71 8.55
N GLY A 505 -6.09 -27.32 7.70
CA GLY A 505 -5.87 -28.01 6.42
C GLY A 505 -4.44 -27.88 5.96
N ASP A 506 -3.96 -28.85 5.20
CA ASP A 506 -2.66 -28.78 4.51
C ASP A 506 -2.58 -27.63 3.49
N SER A 507 -3.70 -26.98 3.20
CA SER A 507 -3.85 -25.97 2.15
C SER A 507 -3.40 -24.57 2.55
N GLY A 508 -3.23 -24.24 3.83
CA GLY A 508 -2.84 -22.89 4.26
C GLY A 508 -3.79 -21.80 3.77
N ASP A 509 -5.07 -22.10 3.66
CA ASP A 509 -6.07 -21.14 3.23
C ASP A 509 -6.25 -20.05 4.27
N THR A 510 -6.37 -18.83 3.77
CA THR A 510 -6.56 -17.65 4.60
C THR A 510 -8.04 -17.35 4.64
N ASP A 511 -8.67 -17.55 5.78
CA ASP A 511 -10.02 -17.14 6.03
C ASP A 511 -10.10 -15.62 6.25
N ILE A 512 -11.24 -15.03 5.93
CA ILE A 512 -11.44 -13.60 6.02
C ILE A 512 -12.55 -13.30 7.02
N ILE A 513 -12.25 -12.40 7.96
CA ILE A 513 -13.21 -11.83 8.89
C ILE A 513 -13.58 -10.44 8.42
N TYR A 514 -14.84 -10.19 8.16
CA TYR A 514 -15.38 -8.89 7.84
C TYR A 514 -15.90 -8.22 9.11
N LEU A 515 -15.14 -7.27 9.65
CA LEU A 515 -15.50 -6.53 10.85
C LEU A 515 -16.32 -5.30 10.48
N THR A 516 -17.40 -5.09 11.20
CA THR A 516 -18.28 -3.93 11.10
C THR A 516 -18.40 -3.22 12.43
N GLY A 517 -18.79 -1.94 12.39
CA GLY A 517 -18.98 -1.14 13.60
C GLY A 517 -17.70 -0.86 14.38
N VAL A 518 -16.53 -1.02 13.77
CA VAL A 518 -15.24 -0.71 14.43
C VAL A 518 -15.12 0.79 14.65
N ASN A 519 -14.98 1.20 15.90
CA ASN A 519 -14.81 2.62 16.25
C ASN A 519 -13.38 2.87 16.70
N GLN A 520 -12.82 4.02 16.32
CA GLN A 520 -11.48 4.45 16.70
C GLN A 520 -11.45 5.93 17.06
N SER A 521 -10.60 6.28 18.02
CA SER A 521 -10.30 7.66 18.43
C SER A 521 -8.82 7.95 18.22
N HIS A 522 -8.53 8.99 17.46
CA HIS A 522 -7.18 9.46 17.14
C HIS A 522 -7.01 10.89 17.63
N LYS A 523 -6.17 11.09 18.65
CA LYS A 523 -5.87 12.41 19.23
C LYS A 523 -4.38 12.62 19.27
N GLY A 524 -3.95 13.85 19.02
CA GLY A 524 -2.53 14.16 19.09
C GLY A 524 -2.20 15.63 18.86
N TRP A 525 -0.91 15.89 18.90
CA TRP A 525 -0.34 17.20 18.55
C TRP A 525 0.95 17.01 17.75
N GLU A 526 1.26 17.98 16.92
CA GLU A 526 2.42 17.99 16.03
C GLU A 526 3.10 19.35 16.05
N VAL A 527 4.44 19.32 15.97
CA VAL A 527 5.26 20.51 15.78
C VAL A 527 6.15 20.30 14.57
N GLU A 528 6.18 21.26 13.68
CA GLU A 528 7.12 21.34 12.59
C GLU A 528 7.89 22.65 12.65
N SER A 529 9.18 22.59 12.46
CA SER A 529 10.03 23.78 12.48
C SER A 529 11.14 23.70 11.45
N GLN A 530 11.39 24.82 10.77
CA GLN A 530 12.54 25.05 9.92
C GLN A 530 13.26 26.28 10.43
N ILE A 531 14.57 26.14 10.72
CA ILE A 531 15.38 27.19 11.33
C ILE A 531 16.65 27.36 10.50
N ALA A 532 16.82 28.52 9.91
CA ALA A 532 18.08 28.94 9.30
C ALA A 532 19.06 29.44 10.40
N LEU A 533 19.84 28.53 10.96
CA LEU A 533 20.79 28.81 12.04
C LEU A 533 21.92 29.72 11.55
N HIS A 534 22.35 29.51 10.32
CA HIS A 534 23.40 30.26 9.64
C HIS A 534 23.14 30.18 8.12
N GLU A 535 23.75 31.03 7.30
CA GLU A 535 23.66 30.96 5.84
C GLU A 535 24.06 29.59 5.27
N MET A 536 24.94 28.87 5.97
CA MET A 536 25.41 27.53 5.63
C MET A 536 24.75 26.41 6.42
N VAL A 537 23.82 26.68 7.36
CA VAL A 537 23.32 25.67 8.29
C VAL A 537 21.82 25.82 8.51
N ASP A 538 21.06 24.82 8.10
CA ASP A 538 19.61 24.73 8.34
C ASP A 538 19.32 23.57 9.31
N LEU A 539 18.38 23.79 10.24
CA LEU A 539 17.85 22.80 11.17
C LEU A 539 16.36 22.60 10.89
N ASN A 540 15.94 21.35 10.69
CA ASN A 540 14.56 20.95 10.57
C ASN A 540 14.20 20.07 11.77
N ILE A 541 13.02 20.31 12.37
CA ILE A 541 12.48 19.51 13.46
C ILE A 541 11.05 19.15 13.14
N ALA A 542 10.69 17.87 13.34
CA ALA A 542 9.30 17.43 13.33
C ALA A 542 9.06 16.54 14.53
N ILE A 543 8.00 16.82 15.27
CA ILE A 543 7.57 16.05 16.45
C ILE A 543 6.10 15.70 16.26
N SER A 544 5.74 14.45 16.46
CA SER A 544 4.36 14.01 16.54
C SER A 544 4.17 13.15 17.78
N ASN A 545 3.11 13.41 18.52
CA ASN A 545 2.70 12.61 19.67
C ASN A 545 1.21 12.38 19.62
N GLY A 546 0.81 11.11 19.50
CA GLY A 546 -0.57 10.68 19.37
C GLY A 546 -0.98 9.68 20.42
N VAL A 547 -2.28 9.54 20.58
CA VAL A 547 -2.95 8.45 21.31
C VAL A 547 -4.08 7.96 20.41
N TRP A 548 -3.86 6.81 19.80
CA TRP A 548 -4.80 6.17 18.88
C TRP A 548 -5.28 4.86 19.49
N LYS A 549 -6.58 4.70 19.61
CA LYS A 549 -7.17 3.53 20.24
C LYS A 549 -8.53 3.16 19.64
N PHE A 550 -8.91 1.92 19.80
CA PHE A 550 -10.27 1.45 19.57
C PHE A 550 -11.21 2.00 20.65
N ASP A 551 -12.46 2.24 20.30
CA ASP A 551 -13.50 2.85 21.14
C ASP A 551 -14.76 1.98 21.08
N GLY A 552 -14.78 0.94 21.91
CA GLY A 552 -15.78 -0.12 21.92
C GLY A 552 -15.32 -1.42 21.25
N ASP A 553 -16.07 -2.46 21.54
CA ASP A 553 -15.90 -3.79 20.91
C ASP A 553 -16.48 -3.79 19.49
N ALA A 554 -16.06 -4.71 18.67
CA ALA A 554 -16.49 -4.84 17.28
C ALA A 554 -17.16 -6.19 17.04
N LYS A 555 -18.03 -6.26 16.02
CA LYS A 555 -18.59 -7.50 15.52
C LYS A 555 -17.96 -7.82 14.17
N GLY A 556 -17.91 -9.11 13.86
CA GLY A 556 -17.37 -9.58 12.59
C GLY A 556 -18.01 -10.87 12.16
N ASP A 557 -18.26 -10.95 10.86
CA ASP A 557 -18.71 -12.16 10.20
C ASP A 557 -17.48 -12.95 9.77
N TYR A 558 -17.30 -14.11 10.38
CA TYR A 558 -16.28 -15.08 10.00
C TYR A 558 -16.86 -16.05 8.97
N GLN A 559 -16.24 -16.08 7.81
CA GLN A 559 -16.60 -17.02 6.75
C GLN A 559 -15.67 -18.23 6.84
N GLU A 560 -16.18 -19.31 7.42
CA GLU A 560 -15.48 -20.57 7.53
C GLU A 560 -15.74 -21.40 6.28
N MET A 561 -14.67 -21.79 5.57
CA MET A 561 -14.76 -22.67 4.42
C MET A 561 -14.85 -24.11 4.88
N GLU A 562 -15.80 -24.85 4.35
CA GLU A 562 -15.95 -26.29 4.59
C GLU A 562 -15.17 -27.06 3.53
N TYR A 563 -14.34 -28.02 3.95
CA TYR A 563 -13.49 -28.81 3.06
C TYR A 563 -13.91 -30.28 3.08
N ASN A 564 -13.80 -30.97 1.94
CA ASN A 564 -13.91 -32.42 1.87
C ASN A 564 -12.60 -33.11 2.27
N GLU A 565 -12.57 -34.45 2.24
CA GLU A 565 -11.40 -35.27 2.57
C GLU A 565 -10.20 -35.00 1.64
N ASP A 566 -10.43 -34.46 0.45
CA ASP A 566 -9.43 -34.10 -0.55
C ASP A 566 -8.94 -32.63 -0.40
N GLY A 567 -9.34 -31.90 0.65
CA GLY A 567 -8.98 -30.51 0.90
C GLY A 567 -9.68 -29.49 -0.02
N GLN A 568 -10.81 -29.86 -0.60
CA GLN A 568 -11.56 -29.00 -1.53
C GLN A 568 -12.71 -28.31 -0.80
N VAL A 569 -12.93 -27.02 -1.12
CA VAL A 569 -14.06 -26.25 -0.58
C VAL A 569 -15.38 -26.83 -1.10
N ILE A 570 -16.20 -27.33 -0.19
CA ILE A 570 -17.53 -27.90 -0.48
C ILE A 570 -18.69 -27.06 0.03
N GLY A 571 -18.40 -26.10 0.91
CA GLY A 571 -19.39 -25.23 1.50
C GLY A 571 -18.72 -24.05 2.21
N GLN A 572 -19.56 -23.16 2.72
CA GLN A 572 -19.16 -22.03 3.52
C GLN A 572 -20.22 -21.79 4.59
N THR A 573 -19.76 -21.63 5.84
CA THR A 573 -20.62 -21.24 6.96
C THR A 573 -20.21 -19.85 7.44
N THR A 574 -21.14 -18.94 7.62
CA THR A 574 -20.89 -17.61 8.18
C THR A 574 -21.34 -17.57 9.64
N THR A 575 -20.43 -17.22 10.55
CA THR A 575 -20.71 -17.10 11.97
C THR A 575 -20.34 -15.68 12.44
N GLU A 576 -21.29 -15.00 13.10
CA GLU A 576 -21.01 -13.71 13.73
C GLU A 576 -20.25 -13.91 15.04
N TYR A 577 -19.13 -13.21 15.19
CA TYR A 577 -18.34 -13.14 16.42
C TYR A 577 -18.28 -11.71 16.94
N GLU A 578 -18.09 -11.56 18.23
CA GLU A 578 -17.78 -10.28 18.87
C GLU A 578 -16.33 -10.27 19.34
N TYR A 579 -15.61 -9.17 19.12
CA TYR A 579 -14.20 -9.02 19.42
C TYR A 579 -13.98 -7.92 20.45
N ALA A 580 -13.20 -8.25 21.50
CA ALA A 580 -12.87 -7.37 22.63
C ALA A 580 -11.79 -6.35 22.24
N LEU A 581 -12.18 -5.25 21.66
CA LEU A 581 -11.26 -4.21 21.17
C LEU A 581 -11.22 -2.95 22.04
N ASP A 582 -12.19 -2.73 22.93
CA ASP A 582 -12.30 -1.47 23.68
C ASP A 582 -11.02 -1.12 24.43
N GLY A 583 -10.46 0.05 24.13
CA GLY A 583 -9.24 0.58 24.75
C GLY A 583 -7.94 0.08 24.16
N LEU A 584 -7.93 -0.92 23.24
CA LEU A 584 -6.71 -1.38 22.59
C LEU A 584 -6.09 -0.24 21.77
N LYS A 585 -4.77 -0.18 21.78
CA LYS A 585 -4.00 0.72 20.92
C LYS A 585 -4.09 0.27 19.46
N VAL A 586 -4.19 1.23 18.56
CA VAL A 586 -4.09 0.96 17.13
C VAL A 586 -2.64 0.64 16.80
N GLY A 587 -2.42 -0.51 16.15
CA GLY A 587 -1.11 -1.02 15.76
C GLY A 587 -0.58 -0.43 14.45
N ASP A 588 0.48 -1.03 13.93
CA ASP A 588 1.14 -0.80 12.64
C ASP A 588 1.91 0.51 12.47
N MET A 589 1.70 1.50 13.34
CA MET A 589 2.38 2.80 13.25
C MET A 589 2.79 3.32 14.62
N PRO A 590 4.03 3.84 14.78
CA PRO A 590 4.44 4.52 15.99
C PRO A 590 3.56 5.74 16.28
N GLN A 591 3.00 5.80 17.49
CA GLN A 591 2.16 6.94 17.92
C GLN A 591 2.99 8.14 18.39
N THR A 592 4.32 7.97 18.51
CA THR A 592 5.26 9.03 18.86
C THR A 592 6.44 9.01 17.88
N SER A 593 6.77 10.15 17.30
CA SER A 593 7.95 10.32 16.46
C SER A 593 8.65 11.65 16.70
N TYR A 594 10.00 11.61 16.72
CA TYR A 594 10.86 12.78 16.76
C TYR A 594 11.82 12.72 15.57
N VAL A 595 11.87 13.78 14.79
CA VAL A 595 12.75 13.88 13.63
C VAL A 595 13.55 15.16 13.72
N GLY A 596 14.88 15.03 13.68
CA GLY A 596 15.83 16.15 13.62
C GLY A 596 16.72 16.06 12.38
N GLY A 597 16.71 17.09 11.55
CA GLY A 597 17.50 17.16 10.33
C GLY A 597 18.46 18.36 10.34
N LEU A 598 19.76 18.12 10.28
CA LEU A 598 20.78 19.16 10.12
C LEU A 598 21.33 19.14 8.70
N THR A 599 21.19 20.28 8.00
CA THR A 599 21.76 20.46 6.67
C THR A 599 22.92 21.46 6.74
N VAL A 600 24.07 21.08 6.20
CA VAL A 600 25.26 21.91 6.12
C VAL A 600 25.67 22.13 4.66
N LYS A 601 25.95 23.38 4.30
CA LYS A 601 26.37 23.83 2.96
C LYS A 601 27.80 24.45 3.05
N PRO A 602 28.86 23.61 3.23
CA PRO A 602 30.20 24.11 3.59
C PRO A 602 30.92 24.84 2.47
N ILE A 603 30.61 24.54 1.23
CA ILE A 603 31.08 25.18 0.03
C ILE A 603 29.95 25.28 -1.00
N GLU A 604 30.12 26.13 -2.01
CA GLU A 604 29.17 26.27 -3.10
C GLU A 604 28.93 24.93 -3.81
N GLY A 605 27.65 24.59 -4.03
CA GLY A 605 27.24 23.36 -4.70
C GLY A 605 27.23 22.12 -3.80
N LEU A 606 27.83 22.11 -2.62
CA LEU A 606 27.87 20.98 -1.72
C LEU A 606 26.82 21.11 -0.60
N ARG A 607 25.96 20.12 -0.48
CA ARG A 607 24.97 19.96 0.59
C ARG A 607 25.16 18.62 1.27
N ILE A 608 25.28 18.64 2.59
CA ILE A 608 25.32 17.44 3.43
C ILE A 608 24.17 17.53 4.43
N GLN A 609 23.41 16.47 4.58
CA GLN A 609 22.31 16.40 5.54
C GLN A 609 22.43 15.14 6.39
N GLY A 610 22.33 15.30 7.71
CA GLY A 610 22.06 14.21 8.64
C GLY A 610 20.61 14.30 9.11
N LEU A 611 19.89 13.19 9.07
CA LEU A 611 18.48 13.08 9.46
C LEU A 611 18.36 11.97 10.50
N TYR A 612 18.16 12.34 11.78
CA TYR A 612 17.91 11.41 12.85
C TYR A 612 16.41 11.30 13.11
N LYS A 613 15.88 10.07 13.15
CA LYS A 613 14.48 9.74 13.37
C LYS A 613 14.40 8.82 14.57
N TRP A 614 13.56 9.12 15.54
CA TRP A 614 13.30 8.27 16.69
C TRP A 614 11.80 8.02 16.84
N TYR A 615 11.44 6.77 17.16
CA TYR A 615 10.07 6.28 17.20
C TYR A 615 9.80 5.53 18.51
N ASP A 616 8.61 5.74 19.07
CA ASP A 616 8.12 5.07 20.28
C ASP A 616 6.60 4.91 20.24
N ASN A 617 6.07 4.21 21.25
CA ASN A 617 4.66 3.90 21.33
C ASN A 617 4.15 3.23 20.05
N HIS A 618 4.94 2.32 19.53
CA HIS A 618 4.58 1.43 18.46
C HIS A 618 4.00 0.15 19.05
N PHE A 619 2.76 -0.17 18.70
CA PHE A 619 2.03 -1.34 19.21
C PHE A 619 1.84 -2.35 18.08
N ALA A 620 1.90 -3.64 18.44
CA ALA A 620 1.56 -4.71 17.51
C ALA A 620 0.07 -4.64 17.13
N ASP A 621 -0.26 -5.09 15.92
CA ASP A 621 -1.66 -5.28 15.55
C ASP A 621 -2.24 -6.48 16.32
N TRP A 622 -3.52 -6.45 16.63
CA TRP A 622 -4.19 -7.51 17.35
C TRP A 622 -4.54 -8.70 16.45
N SER A 623 -4.56 -9.90 17.01
CA SER A 623 -4.99 -11.11 16.32
C SER A 623 -6.44 -11.47 16.70
N PRO A 624 -7.33 -11.74 15.72
CA PRO A 624 -8.72 -12.09 15.98
C PRO A 624 -8.91 -13.30 16.89
N ASP A 625 -8.11 -14.36 16.70
CA ASP A 625 -8.16 -15.60 17.47
C ASP A 625 -7.85 -15.45 18.97
N SER A 626 -7.27 -14.30 19.39
CA SER A 626 -7.01 -14.00 20.79
C SER A 626 -7.99 -12.98 21.41
N ARG A 627 -8.97 -12.49 20.64
CA ARG A 627 -9.86 -11.37 21.05
C ARG A 627 -11.34 -11.69 20.98
N GLU A 628 -11.70 -12.92 20.66
CA GLU A 628 -13.09 -13.34 20.65
C GLU A 628 -13.73 -13.21 22.04
N VAL A 629 -14.96 -12.64 22.08
CA VAL A 629 -15.76 -12.50 23.31
C VAL A 629 -16.44 -13.85 23.60
N SER A 630 -15.67 -14.80 24.11
CA SER A 630 -16.16 -16.09 24.57
C SER A 630 -15.43 -16.54 25.84
N GLY A 631 -16.15 -16.95 26.88
CA GLY A 631 -15.55 -17.39 28.14
C GLY A 631 -14.82 -16.27 28.88
N ASP A 632 -13.54 -16.46 29.23
CA ASP A 632 -12.68 -15.46 29.85
C ASP A 632 -12.16 -14.50 28.76
N VAL A 633 -12.76 -13.33 28.67
CA VAL A 633 -12.44 -12.32 27.64
C VAL A 633 -11.12 -11.65 27.91
N ASP A 634 -10.18 -11.74 26.98
CA ASP A 634 -8.90 -11.06 27.06
C ASP A 634 -9.05 -9.57 26.69
N ARG A 635 -8.79 -8.68 27.66
CA ARG A 635 -8.82 -7.22 27.51
C ARG A 635 -7.47 -6.56 27.78
N ALA A 636 -6.39 -7.35 27.90
CA ALA A 636 -5.05 -6.82 28.09
C ALA A 636 -4.61 -6.04 26.83
N GLN A 637 -3.71 -5.09 27.00
CA GLN A 637 -3.18 -4.30 25.88
C GLN A 637 -2.31 -5.18 24.99
N VAL A 638 -2.33 -4.91 23.67
CA VAL A 638 -1.40 -5.55 22.72
C VAL A 638 0.05 -5.21 23.05
N TRP A 639 0.96 -6.09 22.64
CA TRP A 639 2.40 -5.88 22.86
C TRP A 639 2.88 -4.56 22.27
N LYS A 640 3.68 -3.83 23.06
CA LYS A 640 4.37 -2.62 22.63
C LYS A 640 5.78 -2.99 22.18
N THR A 641 6.13 -2.71 20.95
CA THR A 641 7.49 -2.96 20.42
C THR A 641 8.52 -2.04 21.06
N PRO A 642 9.80 -2.42 21.09
CA PRO A 642 10.88 -1.54 21.55
C PRO A 642 10.93 -0.23 20.74
N SER A 643 11.29 0.87 21.42
CA SER A 643 11.59 2.13 20.72
C SER A 643 12.88 2.01 19.93
N TYR A 644 12.97 2.73 18.81
CA TYR A 644 14.17 2.68 17.97
C TYR A 644 14.49 4.03 17.32
N GLY A 645 15.76 4.18 16.91
CA GLY A 645 16.24 5.37 16.21
C GLY A 645 17.00 5.00 14.94
N LYS A 646 16.94 5.87 13.92
CA LYS A 646 17.69 5.71 12.66
C LYS A 646 18.35 7.01 12.27
N LEU A 647 19.60 6.91 11.81
CA LEU A 647 20.33 8.01 11.21
C LEU A 647 20.44 7.79 9.69
N ASP A 648 19.92 8.73 8.90
CA ASP A 648 20.15 8.78 7.45
C ASP A 648 21.10 9.91 7.11
N LEU A 649 22.06 9.68 6.21
CA LEU A 649 23.01 10.67 5.73
C LEU A 649 22.82 10.87 4.22
N HIS A 650 22.75 12.12 3.80
CA HIS A 650 22.56 12.49 2.41
C HIS A 650 23.59 13.51 1.96
N LEU A 651 24.12 13.31 0.76
CA LEU A 651 25.09 14.21 0.12
C LEU A 651 24.59 14.57 -1.28
N SER A 652 24.70 15.83 -1.66
CA SER A 652 24.52 16.30 -3.02
C SER A 652 25.61 17.32 -3.35
N TYR A 653 26.31 17.10 -4.47
CA TYR A 653 27.38 18.00 -4.93
C TYR A 653 27.22 18.35 -6.41
N LYS A 654 26.95 19.61 -6.69
CA LYS A 654 26.98 20.17 -8.04
C LYS A 654 28.43 20.30 -8.46
N LEU A 655 28.85 19.47 -9.42
CA LEU A 655 30.22 19.50 -9.96
C LEU A 655 30.43 20.74 -10.83
N PRO A 656 31.70 21.18 -11.02
CA PRO A 656 32.00 22.22 -11.99
C PRO A 656 31.48 21.83 -13.39
N THR A 657 30.90 22.80 -14.10
CA THR A 657 30.40 22.60 -15.47
C THR A 657 31.54 22.22 -16.40
N VAL A 658 31.44 21.10 -17.12
CA VAL A 658 32.43 20.62 -18.07
C VAL A 658 31.80 20.46 -19.46
N GLY A 659 32.36 21.16 -20.46
CA GLY A 659 31.86 21.08 -21.82
C GLY A 659 30.40 21.53 -22.01
N GLY A 660 29.92 22.43 -21.14
CA GLY A 660 28.53 22.90 -21.15
C GLY A 660 27.51 21.93 -20.48
N LEU A 661 28.01 20.87 -19.87
CA LEU A 661 27.16 19.91 -19.13
C LEU A 661 27.19 20.22 -17.63
N ASP A 662 26.03 20.31 -17.03
CA ASP A 662 25.85 20.44 -15.58
C ASP A 662 25.67 19.04 -14.97
N MET A 663 26.54 18.71 -14.03
CA MET A 663 26.55 17.39 -13.38
C MET A 663 26.30 17.51 -11.88
N THR A 664 25.56 16.58 -11.32
CA THR A 664 25.35 16.48 -9.87
C THR A 664 25.62 15.05 -9.41
N LEU A 665 26.53 14.94 -8.44
CA LEU A 665 26.78 13.70 -7.70
C LEU A 665 25.85 13.67 -6.48
N SER A 666 25.17 12.55 -6.26
CA SER A 666 24.34 12.30 -5.07
C SER A 666 24.80 11.04 -4.37
N GLY A 667 24.70 11.01 -3.05
CA GLY A 667 24.98 9.83 -2.23
C GLY A 667 24.03 9.79 -1.04
N HIS A 668 23.54 8.60 -0.72
CA HIS A 668 22.63 8.38 0.39
C HIS A 668 23.09 7.14 1.15
N LEU A 669 23.20 7.27 2.47
CA LEU A 669 23.45 6.18 3.40
C LEU A 669 22.27 6.14 4.37
N PHE A 670 21.45 5.14 4.25
CA PHE A 670 20.26 4.92 5.08
C PHE A 670 20.61 4.02 6.25
N ASN A 671 19.98 4.26 7.40
CA ASN A 671 20.24 3.55 8.64
C ASN A 671 21.76 3.43 8.91
N ALA A 672 22.46 4.57 8.92
CA ALA A 672 23.94 4.63 8.97
C ALA A 672 24.54 3.94 10.20
N LEU A 673 23.79 3.84 11.30
CA LEU A 673 24.20 3.16 12.53
C LEU A 673 23.97 1.64 12.48
N ASP A 674 23.24 1.15 11.45
CA ASP A 674 22.85 -0.25 11.26
C ASP A 674 22.02 -0.83 12.43
N ASP A 675 21.20 0.02 13.05
CA ASP A 675 20.31 -0.41 14.12
C ASP A 675 19.30 -1.45 13.57
N ILE A 676 19.14 -2.56 14.30
CA ILE A 676 18.10 -3.55 14.01
C ILE A 676 16.85 -3.12 14.78
N TYR A 677 15.74 -3.00 14.10
CA TYR A 677 14.50 -2.54 14.70
C TYR A 677 13.29 -3.30 14.15
N ILE A 678 12.23 -3.36 14.95
CA ILE A 678 10.96 -3.95 14.56
C ILE A 678 10.14 -2.87 13.84
N GLN A 679 9.84 -3.14 12.58
CA GLN A 679 9.09 -2.22 11.73
C GLN A 679 7.58 -2.44 11.83
N ASP A 680 7.16 -3.69 12.06
CA ASP A 680 5.76 -4.10 12.07
C ASP A 680 5.63 -5.37 12.92
N ALA A 681 4.51 -5.55 13.64
CA ALA A 681 4.28 -6.67 14.52
C ALA A 681 2.80 -7.07 14.61
N VAL A 682 2.54 -8.37 14.79
CA VAL A 682 1.23 -8.93 15.16
C VAL A 682 1.37 -9.63 16.51
N ASP A 683 0.44 -9.34 17.40
CA ASP A 683 0.40 -9.84 18.77
C ASP A 683 -0.27 -11.21 18.83
N ASN A 684 0.21 -12.07 19.73
CA ASN A 684 -0.36 -13.40 19.97
C ASN A 684 -0.55 -14.25 18.69
N SER A 685 0.51 -14.32 17.87
CA SER A 685 0.49 -15.10 16.64
C SER A 685 0.15 -16.57 16.91
N GLN A 686 -0.71 -17.14 16.10
CA GLN A 686 -1.05 -18.56 16.13
C GLN A 686 0.15 -19.45 15.78
N TYR A 687 0.98 -19.03 14.82
CA TYR A 687 2.09 -19.83 14.29
C TYR A 687 3.44 -19.50 14.93
N ASN A 688 3.66 -18.23 15.27
CA ASN A 688 4.93 -17.73 15.78
C ASN A 688 4.86 -17.32 17.26
N GLY A 689 3.85 -17.79 18.01
CA GLY A 689 3.76 -17.67 19.46
C GLY A 689 4.43 -18.84 20.19
N PHE A 690 4.74 -18.63 21.47
CA PHE A 690 5.36 -19.63 22.36
C PHE A 690 4.75 -19.57 23.75
N GLY A 691 4.34 -20.73 24.27
CA GLY A 691 3.77 -20.86 25.62
C GLY A 691 2.35 -20.32 25.74
N ASP A 692 1.99 -19.85 26.94
CA ASP A 692 0.70 -19.20 27.19
C ASP A 692 0.61 -17.88 26.43
N LYS A 693 -0.57 -17.58 25.87
CA LYS A 693 -0.79 -16.36 25.09
C LYS A 693 -0.79 -15.11 25.99
N VAL A 694 0.41 -14.62 26.28
CA VAL A 694 0.63 -13.33 26.96
C VAL A 694 1.11 -12.30 25.94
N HIS A 695 0.79 -11.02 26.16
CA HIS A 695 1.12 -9.92 25.23
C HIS A 695 2.59 -9.52 25.35
N ALA A 696 3.47 -10.38 24.84
CA ALA A 696 4.92 -10.26 24.91
C ALA A 696 5.60 -10.67 23.59
N ALA A 697 6.85 -10.30 23.44
CA ALA A 697 7.61 -10.50 22.21
C ALA A 697 7.72 -11.97 21.77
N HIS A 698 7.82 -12.92 22.70
CA HIS A 698 7.90 -14.35 22.38
C HIS A 698 6.59 -14.93 21.82
N ASN A 699 5.46 -14.19 21.92
CA ASN A 699 4.18 -14.54 21.32
C ASN A 699 3.86 -13.70 20.08
N ALA A 700 4.73 -12.76 19.70
CA ALA A 700 4.54 -11.91 18.54
C ALA A 700 5.28 -12.45 17.30
N GLU A 701 4.79 -12.08 16.14
CA GLU A 701 5.53 -12.18 14.88
C GLU A 701 5.82 -10.76 14.36
N VAL A 702 6.99 -10.60 13.75
CA VAL A 702 7.49 -9.27 13.36
C VAL A 702 8.07 -9.25 11.96
N PHE A 703 8.11 -8.06 11.36
CA PHE A 703 9.07 -7.72 10.30
C PHE A 703 10.16 -6.83 10.88
N LEU A 704 11.41 -7.16 10.57
CA LEU A 704 12.53 -6.29 10.86
C LEU A 704 12.63 -5.16 9.83
N GLY A 705 13.12 -4.02 10.27
CA GLY A 705 13.35 -2.88 9.41
C GLY A 705 14.55 -3.05 8.46
N THR A 706 14.62 -2.19 7.46
CA THR A 706 15.70 -2.21 6.46
C THR A 706 17.07 -2.02 7.10
N PRO A 707 18.11 -2.80 6.70
CA PRO A 707 19.46 -2.67 7.18
C PRO A 707 20.11 -1.37 6.72
N ARG A 708 21.33 -1.09 7.22
CA ARG A 708 22.17 -0.06 6.60
C ARG A 708 22.40 -0.38 5.13
N HIS A 709 22.18 0.61 4.29
CA HIS A 709 22.43 0.49 2.85
C HIS A 709 22.71 1.85 2.23
N PHE A 710 23.35 1.82 1.07
CA PHE A 710 23.68 3.03 0.36
C PHE A 710 23.24 3.02 -1.10
N ASN A 711 23.07 4.18 -1.67
CA ASN A 711 23.08 4.38 -3.11
C ASN A 711 23.88 5.65 -3.50
N VAL A 712 24.43 5.61 -4.71
CA VAL A 712 25.17 6.73 -5.31
C VAL A 712 24.63 6.98 -6.71
N GLY A 713 24.45 8.24 -7.07
CA GLY A 713 23.92 8.65 -8.36
C GLY A 713 24.71 9.78 -9.00
N LEU A 714 24.83 9.73 -10.32
CA LEU A 714 25.32 10.82 -11.15
C LEU A 714 24.21 11.24 -12.11
N SER A 715 23.85 12.51 -12.08
CA SER A 715 22.97 13.13 -13.06
C SER A 715 23.74 14.10 -13.95
N VAL A 716 23.43 14.09 -15.24
CA VAL A 716 23.97 14.97 -16.27
C VAL A 716 22.80 15.68 -16.93
N ASN A 717 22.79 17.02 -16.88
CA ASN A 717 21.81 17.85 -17.57
C ASN A 717 22.43 18.43 -18.86
N PHE A 718 21.67 18.47 -19.95
CA PHE A 718 22.12 18.88 -21.28
C PHE A 718 21.04 19.65 -22.05
#